data_69314aadd152d89a82f5e82dfce882c4
#
_entry.id   69314aadd152d89a82f5e82dfce882c4
#
_cell.length_a   1.000
_cell.length_b   1.000
_cell.length_c   1.000
_cell.angle_alpha   90.00
_cell.angle_beta   90.00
_cell.angle_gamma   90.00
#
_symmetry.space_group_name_H-M   'P 1'
#
loop_
_entity.id
_entity.type
_entity.pdbx_description
1 polymer ?
#
loop_
_entity_poly.entity_id
_entity_poly.type
_entity_poly.pdbx_seq_one_letter_code
_entity_poly.pdbx_strand_id
1 'polypeptide(L)'
;MFLLTAGTVVLYAQEHVVRISGSVKDEKGETLPYASVRLKDTSVGSMTDNNGNFSFNGTLDGQILVASCLGYQNYEIQLSSKTTFPLRITLKETSYQIDEVVIKPQKEKYTKKGNPAVELASEIIGRKNQDNPYNNEYVSRDRYETYVVALDNFTEEKQQQAMFRKFPFLTDYVDTSKVSGKPILNVSTREMAATDYYQRRPSRQKQKVHGREWIGIEDFLPDEEVRAAVEATLRDIDLFNEKVLILRNEFVSPFADYATTYYKFYLQDTISVEGEPCVDLAFVPRNLQSFGFTGHLYITVDSAHFVKWVQMSVPYDINLNFVEYMNVEQRFARDSEHPRLLTYECITAEFKLYDFIDGIYGRREVFYSGYKFNEEVDKEPFTHQEQIIESADALHRDQEFWAQYRGADGGNDGGKSKDVKEMIAKLRTIPIYYWTEQFINLLFSGYIPVKEENTPFYIGPVNTTISYNGMEKIRLKFGGMTTAYLNPHLFGTGHLIYGVDDKKIKYSGRLEYSFKPKKEQWNEFPIHSLRLQHDYDIYQYGQQYLYTNKDNFLLSLKRLPDDLIGYVRNTELTYTLERHSGITFTGIVRNRINEATKFITMEKSDGSGSVDDIMQTELEVGLRYAPGEKFVQHKWNRKSKTPERPVFTLNHSVALAGVLGSDYSIQHTEFSYRQRLMAAPVGYFDVMLRAGKIWGQAPYPLLIIPNANLSYTYRKETFETMTPMEFVLDQHLTWDVVYYMNGLIFNRTPLVKNLKLREVLYCRGIWGSLSDRNNPAIDTSGNIFSYPTGRSQATGTVMKEPFVELGAGVENIFKIASINFFKRMTYKNSPDVDQWGLRIAIHLQY
;
A
#
# COMPACT_ATOMS: atom_id res chain seq x y z
N MET A 1 45.77 48.16 15.14
CA MET A 1 46.59 46.92 15.02
C MET A 1 45.63 45.90 14.46
N PHE A 2 45.61 45.74 13.12
CA PHE A 2 44.77 44.83 12.33
C PHE A 2 45.44 43.47 12.35
N LEU A 3 44.73 42.45 12.75
CA LEU A 3 45.08 41.04 12.49
C LEU A 3 44.08 40.50 11.46
N LEU A 4 44.57 40.37 10.23
CA LEU A 4 43.96 39.57 9.16
C LEU A 4 44.01 38.08 9.56
N THR A 5 42.83 37.46 9.68
CA THR A 5 42.73 35.99 9.59
C THR A 5 42.18 35.66 8.22
N ALA A 6 43.06 35.14 7.38
CA ALA A 6 42.67 34.56 6.07
C ALA A 6 41.89 33.27 6.32
N GLY A 7 40.60 33.34 6.17
CA GLY A 7 39.75 32.16 6.06
C GLY A 7 39.92 31.55 4.68
N THR A 8 40.50 30.37 4.62
CA THR A 8 40.46 29.53 3.41
C THR A 8 39.01 29.16 3.06
N VAL A 9 38.52 29.82 2.05
CA VAL A 9 37.25 29.39 1.40
C VAL A 9 37.57 28.11 0.63
N VAL A 10 37.15 26.96 1.17
CA VAL A 10 37.11 25.73 0.41
C VAL A 10 35.90 25.86 -0.53
N LEU A 11 36.15 26.13 -1.79
CA LEU A 11 35.19 26.03 -2.88
C LEU A 11 34.88 24.54 -3.02
N TYR A 12 33.76 24.08 -2.49
CA TYR A 12 33.14 22.86 -2.95
C TYR A 12 32.62 23.12 -4.36
N ALA A 13 33.21 22.44 -5.34
CA ALA A 13 32.68 22.41 -6.70
C ALA A 13 31.27 21.77 -6.65
N GLN A 14 30.26 22.52 -7.03
CA GLN A 14 28.92 21.98 -7.24
C GLN A 14 28.97 20.94 -8.37
N GLU A 15 28.68 19.69 -8.05
CA GLU A 15 28.50 18.63 -9.04
C GLU A 15 27.22 18.88 -9.82
N HIS A 16 27.33 19.37 -11.06
CA HIS A 16 26.20 19.55 -11.95
C HIS A 16 25.71 18.22 -12.50
N VAL A 17 24.53 17.82 -12.11
CA VAL A 17 23.86 16.65 -12.65
C VAL A 17 23.19 16.95 -13.96
N VAL A 18 23.50 16.13 -14.97
CA VAL A 18 23.02 16.30 -16.33
C VAL A 18 22.42 14.97 -16.81
N ARG A 19 21.46 15.05 -17.69
CA ARG A 19 20.96 13.88 -18.40
C ARG A 19 21.98 13.44 -19.43
N ILE A 20 22.70 12.36 -19.12
CA ILE A 20 23.65 11.72 -20.02
C ILE A 20 22.86 10.82 -20.96
N SER A 21 22.90 11.11 -22.25
CA SER A 21 22.18 10.35 -23.27
C SER A 21 23.02 10.16 -24.52
N GLY A 22 22.72 9.12 -25.29
CA GLY A 22 23.46 8.85 -26.51
C GLY A 22 23.01 7.56 -27.20
N SER A 23 23.81 7.15 -28.15
CA SER A 23 23.68 5.88 -28.88
C SER A 23 24.99 5.16 -28.99
N VAL A 24 24.95 3.83 -28.89
CA VAL A 24 26.10 2.95 -29.04
C VAL A 24 25.96 2.17 -30.34
N LYS A 25 26.99 2.19 -31.16
CA LYS A 25 27.09 1.53 -32.48
C LYS A 25 28.41 0.81 -32.61
N ASP A 26 28.50 -0.13 -33.56
CA ASP A 26 29.75 -0.71 -33.99
C ASP A 26 30.44 0.14 -35.11
N GLU A 27 31.64 -0.27 -35.51
CA GLU A 27 32.40 0.42 -36.60
C GLU A 27 31.69 0.35 -37.96
N LYS A 28 30.72 -0.55 -38.13
CA LYS A 28 29.91 -0.68 -39.36
C LYS A 28 28.67 0.21 -39.30
N GLY A 29 28.46 0.94 -38.19
CA GLY A 29 27.29 1.81 -37.96
C GLY A 29 26.03 1.08 -37.49
N GLU A 30 26.13 -0.21 -37.20
CA GLU A 30 25.04 -0.99 -36.67
C GLU A 30 24.83 -0.67 -35.17
N THR A 31 23.59 -0.56 -34.77
CA THR A 31 23.25 -0.25 -33.36
C THR A 31 23.55 -1.45 -32.47
N LEU A 32 24.12 -1.21 -31.29
CA LEU A 32 24.42 -2.23 -30.28
C LEU A 32 23.38 -2.20 -29.19
N PRO A 33 22.34 -3.05 -29.21
CA PRO A 33 21.39 -3.17 -28.17
C PRO A 33 22.00 -3.86 -26.93
N TYR A 34 21.55 -3.42 -25.74
CA TYR A 34 21.95 -3.98 -24.46
C TYR A 34 23.47 -3.82 -24.13
N ALA A 35 24.14 -2.86 -24.74
CA ALA A 35 25.46 -2.44 -24.31
C ALA A 35 25.34 -1.72 -22.96
N SER A 36 26.22 -2.02 -22.00
CA SER A 36 26.26 -1.33 -20.71
C SER A 36 26.96 0.03 -20.90
N VAL A 37 26.31 1.10 -20.39
CA VAL A 37 26.89 2.46 -20.39
C VAL A 37 26.79 2.99 -18.96
N ARG A 38 27.93 3.19 -18.30
CA ARG A 38 27.98 3.59 -16.90
C ARG A 38 29.12 4.56 -16.60
N LEU A 39 28.98 5.28 -15.49
CA LEU A 39 30.10 6.03 -14.93
C LEU A 39 31.07 5.04 -14.25
N LYS A 40 32.36 5.18 -14.53
CA LYS A 40 33.40 4.30 -14.02
C LYS A 40 33.40 4.27 -12.51
N ASP A 41 33.54 3.08 -11.93
CA ASP A 41 33.58 2.81 -10.50
C ASP A 41 32.32 3.26 -9.72
N THR A 42 31.19 3.45 -10.44
CA THR A 42 29.89 3.79 -9.85
C THR A 42 28.81 2.83 -10.35
N SER A 43 27.65 2.83 -9.65
CA SER A 43 26.44 2.15 -10.10
C SER A 43 25.56 2.98 -11.06
N VAL A 44 26.00 4.19 -11.39
CA VAL A 44 25.22 5.11 -12.23
C VAL A 44 25.43 4.79 -13.70
N GLY A 45 24.37 4.31 -14.35
CA GLY A 45 24.44 3.91 -15.76
C GLY A 45 23.11 3.40 -16.28
N SER A 46 23.12 2.95 -17.54
CA SER A 46 21.96 2.35 -18.22
C SER A 46 22.44 1.37 -19.26
N MET A 47 21.58 0.45 -19.65
CA MET A 47 21.79 -0.37 -20.86
C MET A 47 21.14 0.31 -22.06
N THR A 48 21.72 0.08 -23.25
CA THR A 48 21.12 0.56 -24.50
C THR A 48 19.82 -0.22 -24.81
N ASP A 49 18.84 0.48 -25.38
CA ASP A 49 17.59 -0.09 -25.88
C ASP A 49 17.81 -0.93 -27.15
N ASN A 50 16.72 -1.45 -27.74
CA ASN A 50 16.78 -2.22 -29.02
C ASN A 50 17.34 -1.41 -30.20
N ASN A 51 17.37 -0.09 -30.09
CA ASN A 51 17.90 0.82 -31.11
C ASN A 51 19.31 1.33 -30.77
N GLY A 52 19.91 0.78 -29.70
CA GLY A 52 21.25 1.17 -29.25
C GLY A 52 21.25 2.51 -28.48
N ASN A 53 20.13 3.09 -28.11
CA ASN A 53 20.10 4.36 -27.38
C ASN A 53 20.13 4.11 -25.87
N PHE A 54 20.76 5.03 -25.14
CA PHE A 54 20.80 5.04 -23.67
C PHE A 54 20.47 6.42 -23.10
N SER A 55 19.98 6.46 -21.88
CA SER A 55 19.78 7.71 -21.14
C SER A 55 19.74 7.42 -19.64
N PHE A 56 20.51 8.18 -18.87
CA PHE A 56 20.50 8.16 -17.41
C PHE A 56 20.97 9.53 -16.89
N ASN A 57 20.76 9.80 -15.62
CA ASN A 57 21.22 11.03 -14.99
C ASN A 57 22.55 10.77 -14.25
N GLY A 58 23.50 11.69 -14.35
CA GLY A 58 24.81 11.55 -13.72
C GLY A 58 25.56 12.88 -13.66
N THR A 59 26.64 12.90 -12.88
CA THR A 59 27.54 14.07 -12.77
C THR A 59 28.57 14.08 -13.89
N LEU A 60 28.98 15.26 -14.35
CA LEU A 60 29.92 15.41 -15.45
C LEU A 60 31.38 15.59 -15.00
N ASP A 61 31.60 16.25 -13.88
CA ASP A 61 32.93 16.73 -13.53
C ASP A 61 33.85 15.60 -13.05
N GLY A 62 34.88 15.31 -13.90
CA GLY A 62 35.89 14.33 -13.60
C GLY A 62 35.46 12.86 -13.76
N GLN A 63 34.22 12.60 -14.13
CA GLN A 63 33.71 11.25 -14.33
C GLN A 63 34.14 10.67 -15.67
N ILE A 64 34.42 9.37 -15.68
CA ILE A 64 34.70 8.62 -16.90
C ILE A 64 33.46 7.79 -17.23
N LEU A 65 32.88 8.00 -18.41
CA LEU A 65 31.84 7.15 -18.94
C LEU A 65 32.47 5.93 -19.61
N VAL A 66 32.04 4.75 -19.24
CA VAL A 66 32.46 3.48 -19.83
C VAL A 66 31.30 2.88 -20.59
N ALA A 67 31.48 2.60 -21.86
CA ALA A 67 30.55 1.79 -22.62
C ALA A 67 31.20 0.44 -22.97
N SER A 68 30.52 -0.65 -22.64
CA SER A 68 31.01 -2.01 -22.88
C SER A 68 29.93 -2.89 -23.50
N CYS A 69 30.38 -3.79 -24.39
CA CYS A 69 29.52 -4.81 -24.99
C CYS A 69 30.35 -6.04 -25.28
N LEU A 70 29.79 -7.23 -25.09
CA LEU A 70 30.50 -8.49 -25.32
C LEU A 70 30.97 -8.58 -26.77
N GLY A 71 32.28 -8.86 -26.97
CA GLY A 71 32.92 -8.91 -28.30
C GLY A 71 33.45 -7.57 -28.80
N TYR A 72 33.36 -6.53 -27.98
CA TYR A 72 33.85 -5.19 -28.29
C TYR A 72 34.85 -4.69 -27.25
N GLN A 73 35.75 -3.80 -27.66
CA GLN A 73 36.63 -3.09 -26.74
C GLN A 73 35.85 -2.07 -25.95
N ASN A 74 36.13 -1.98 -24.64
CA ASN A 74 35.51 -0.96 -23.78
C ASN A 74 35.90 0.43 -24.30
N TYR A 75 34.90 1.29 -24.40
CA TYR A 75 35.06 2.69 -24.75
C TYR A 75 34.99 3.54 -23.50
N GLU A 76 36.02 4.33 -23.26
CA GLU A 76 36.03 5.26 -22.10
C GLU A 76 36.09 6.70 -22.61
N ILE A 77 35.26 7.57 -22.06
CA ILE A 77 35.30 8.99 -22.32
C ILE A 77 35.20 9.78 -21.00
N GLN A 78 36.10 10.72 -20.81
CA GLN A 78 36.04 11.62 -19.67
C GLN A 78 34.96 12.68 -19.92
N LEU A 79 33.98 12.75 -19.00
CA LEU A 79 32.93 13.75 -19.03
C LEU A 79 33.41 15.07 -18.44
N SER A 80 32.90 16.15 -18.99
CA SER A 80 33.18 17.52 -18.52
C SER A 80 31.97 18.42 -18.80
N SER A 81 31.96 19.62 -18.22
CA SER A 81 30.95 20.65 -18.49
C SER A 81 30.85 21.06 -19.99
N LYS A 82 31.85 20.70 -20.82
CA LYS A 82 31.83 20.94 -22.27
C LYS A 82 31.28 19.77 -23.08
N THR A 83 30.95 18.64 -22.42
CA THR A 83 30.43 17.47 -23.11
C THR A 83 29.01 17.73 -23.59
N THR A 84 28.77 17.55 -24.89
CA THR A 84 27.43 17.77 -25.49
C THR A 84 26.72 16.44 -25.70
N PHE A 85 25.41 16.43 -25.40
CA PHE A 85 24.54 15.26 -25.54
C PHE A 85 23.58 15.47 -26.73
N PRO A 86 23.10 14.40 -27.41
CA PRO A 86 23.41 13.00 -27.16
C PRO A 86 24.81 12.55 -27.65
N LEU A 87 25.46 11.70 -26.87
CA LEU A 87 26.74 11.09 -27.22
C LEU A 87 26.57 10.05 -28.36
N ARG A 88 27.56 9.97 -29.22
CA ARG A 88 27.65 8.91 -30.22
C ARG A 88 28.88 8.06 -29.92
N ILE A 89 28.66 6.87 -29.41
CA ILE A 89 29.70 5.95 -28.99
C ILE A 89 29.83 4.87 -30.04
N THR A 90 31.05 4.66 -30.51
CA THR A 90 31.37 3.59 -31.45
C THR A 90 32.31 2.61 -30.77
N LEU A 91 31.86 1.36 -30.58
CA LEU A 91 32.69 0.30 -30.02
C LEU A 91 33.44 -0.44 -31.15
N LYS A 92 34.71 -0.75 -30.89
CA LYS A 92 35.56 -1.53 -31.81
C LYS A 92 35.45 -3.00 -31.50
N GLU A 93 35.31 -3.83 -32.52
CA GLU A 93 35.30 -5.28 -32.37
C GLU A 93 36.65 -5.75 -31.77
N THR A 94 36.62 -6.60 -30.77
CA THR A 94 37.78 -7.24 -30.17
C THR A 94 37.90 -8.65 -30.67
N SER A 95 38.99 -8.97 -31.36
CA SER A 95 39.34 -10.34 -31.67
C SER A 95 40.12 -10.94 -30.50
N TYR A 96 39.44 -11.76 -29.66
CA TYR A 96 40.15 -12.63 -28.73
C TYR A 96 40.65 -13.85 -29.51
N GLN A 97 41.97 -13.99 -29.70
CA GLN A 97 42.58 -15.26 -30.05
C GLN A 97 42.61 -16.16 -28.82
N ILE A 98 41.62 -16.97 -28.66
CA ILE A 98 41.72 -18.26 -27.99
C ILE A 98 42.03 -19.24 -29.11
N ASP A 99 43.09 -20.03 -28.96
CA ASP A 99 43.60 -20.91 -30.02
C ASP A 99 42.50 -21.58 -30.85
N GLU A 100 42.51 -21.27 -32.17
CA GLU A 100 41.74 -21.91 -33.24
C GLU A 100 40.20 -21.78 -33.30
N VAL A 101 39.55 -20.75 -32.79
CA VAL A 101 38.23 -20.39 -33.31
C VAL A 101 38.11 -18.88 -33.47
N VAL A 102 38.14 -18.43 -34.73
CA VAL A 102 37.80 -17.04 -35.07
C VAL A 102 36.29 -16.88 -34.95
N ILE A 103 35.82 -16.39 -33.83
CA ILE A 103 34.41 -16.00 -33.66
C ILE A 103 34.27 -14.58 -34.24
N LYS A 104 33.75 -14.48 -35.45
CA LYS A 104 33.28 -13.21 -36.01
C LYS A 104 31.96 -12.89 -35.28
N PRO A 105 31.79 -11.68 -34.73
CA PRO A 105 30.51 -11.27 -34.17
C PRO A 105 29.49 -11.14 -35.30
N GLN A 106 28.74 -12.22 -35.55
CA GLN A 106 27.51 -12.14 -36.32
C GLN A 106 26.41 -11.68 -35.36
N LYS A 107 25.47 -10.87 -35.85
CA LYS A 107 24.20 -10.57 -35.22
C LYS A 107 23.41 -11.87 -35.03
N GLU A 108 23.82 -12.71 -34.10
CA GLU A 108 23.08 -13.90 -33.78
C GLU A 108 21.83 -13.49 -33.03
N LYS A 109 20.70 -13.90 -33.59
CA LYS A 109 19.42 -13.82 -32.85
C LYS A 109 19.62 -14.50 -31.50
N TYR A 110 19.33 -13.79 -30.39
CA TYR A 110 19.47 -14.34 -29.07
C TYR A 110 18.90 -15.76 -29.01
N THR A 111 19.72 -16.73 -28.69
CA THR A 111 19.34 -18.13 -28.52
C THR A 111 19.46 -18.50 -27.05
N LYS A 112 18.57 -19.31 -26.55
CA LYS A 112 18.65 -19.86 -25.19
C LYS A 112 19.56 -21.09 -25.13
N LYS A 113 19.54 -21.91 -26.18
CA LYS A 113 20.26 -23.18 -26.21
C LYS A 113 21.75 -22.92 -26.57
N GLY A 114 22.66 -23.43 -25.74
CA GLY A 114 24.09 -23.27 -25.92
C GLY A 114 24.60 -21.84 -25.62
N ASN A 115 23.87 -21.06 -24.88
CA ASN A 115 24.28 -19.71 -24.46
C ASN A 115 24.96 -19.77 -23.08
N PRO A 116 26.28 -19.47 -22.98
CA PRO A 116 27.02 -19.57 -21.71
C PRO A 116 26.41 -18.70 -20.57
N ALA A 117 25.84 -17.53 -20.92
CA ALA A 117 25.15 -16.69 -19.96
C ALA A 117 23.92 -17.39 -19.34
N VAL A 118 23.19 -18.15 -20.16
CA VAL A 118 22.01 -18.91 -19.72
C VAL A 118 22.43 -20.15 -18.90
N GLU A 119 23.55 -20.78 -19.26
CA GLU A 119 24.09 -21.91 -18.51
C GLU A 119 24.53 -21.48 -17.12
N LEU A 120 25.30 -20.39 -17.02
CA LEU A 120 25.72 -19.81 -15.73
C LEU A 120 24.50 -19.40 -14.88
N ALA A 121 23.52 -18.69 -15.48
CA ALA A 121 22.29 -18.34 -14.77
C ALA A 121 21.54 -19.57 -14.26
N SER A 122 21.45 -20.63 -15.08
CA SER A 122 20.75 -21.87 -14.71
C SER A 122 21.45 -22.60 -13.55
N GLU A 123 22.79 -22.57 -13.51
CA GLU A 123 23.57 -23.14 -12.42
C GLU A 123 23.30 -22.44 -11.10
N ILE A 124 23.37 -21.11 -11.09
CA ILE A 124 23.10 -20.30 -9.90
C ILE A 124 21.66 -20.52 -9.40
N ILE A 125 20.67 -20.52 -10.31
CA ILE A 125 19.28 -20.77 -9.99
C ILE A 125 19.09 -22.16 -9.39
N GLY A 126 19.76 -23.18 -9.96
CA GLY A 126 19.69 -24.56 -9.46
C GLY A 126 20.24 -24.71 -8.04
N ARG A 127 21.21 -23.89 -7.65
CA ARG A 127 21.83 -23.93 -6.30
C ARG A 127 21.13 -23.06 -5.27
N LYS A 128 20.26 -22.13 -5.66
CA LYS A 128 19.66 -21.12 -4.77
C LYS A 128 19.06 -21.70 -3.50
N ASN A 129 18.44 -22.89 -3.58
CA ASN A 129 17.82 -23.52 -2.42
C ASN A 129 18.84 -24.23 -1.52
N GLN A 130 19.95 -24.71 -2.06
CA GLN A 130 21.03 -25.33 -1.27
C GLN A 130 21.78 -24.26 -0.48
N ASP A 131 22.03 -23.13 -1.09
CA ASP A 131 22.78 -22.02 -0.53
C ASP A 131 21.96 -21.15 0.43
N ASN A 132 20.69 -21.49 0.69
CA ASN A 132 19.82 -20.69 1.52
C ASN A 132 20.16 -20.82 3.02
N PRO A 133 20.63 -19.77 3.72
CA PRO A 133 20.96 -19.81 5.14
C PRO A 133 19.77 -20.17 6.02
N TYR A 134 18.54 -19.88 5.57
CA TYR A 134 17.29 -20.21 6.28
C TYR A 134 16.89 -21.68 6.18
N ASN A 135 17.75 -22.53 5.61
CA ASN A 135 17.63 -23.99 5.74
C ASN A 135 17.99 -24.48 7.15
N ASN A 136 18.72 -23.70 7.93
CA ASN A 136 18.98 -23.96 9.33
C ASN A 136 17.68 -23.88 10.15
N GLU A 137 17.59 -24.62 11.28
CA GLU A 137 16.40 -24.61 12.12
C GLU A 137 16.17 -23.24 12.77
N TYR A 138 17.27 -22.62 13.20
CA TYR A 138 17.27 -21.27 13.75
C TYR A 138 18.35 -20.42 13.09
N VAL A 139 18.02 -19.18 12.78
CA VAL A 139 18.98 -18.18 12.29
C VAL A 139 18.71 -16.87 13.01
N SER A 140 19.76 -16.18 13.43
CA SER A 140 19.69 -14.79 13.86
C SER A 140 20.78 -13.97 13.20
N ARG A 141 20.51 -12.68 13.02
CA ARG A 141 21.46 -11.71 12.48
C ARG A 141 21.18 -10.33 13.06
N ASP A 142 22.21 -9.56 13.26
CA ASP A 142 22.10 -8.17 13.61
C ASP A 142 21.77 -7.32 12.39
N ARG A 143 20.97 -6.28 12.60
CA ARG A 143 20.46 -5.39 11.59
C ARG A 143 20.64 -3.94 12.04
N TYR A 144 21.29 -3.15 11.22
CA TYR A 144 21.26 -1.71 11.32
C TYR A 144 20.62 -1.12 10.08
N GLU A 145 19.58 -0.35 10.26
CA GLU A 145 18.77 0.22 9.18
C GLU A 145 18.73 1.73 9.26
N THR A 146 18.98 2.38 8.14
CA THR A 146 18.75 3.80 7.93
C THR A 146 17.72 4.03 6.84
N TYR A 147 16.88 5.03 7.04
CA TYR A 147 15.80 5.37 6.12
C TYR A 147 15.75 6.89 5.97
N VAL A 148 15.78 7.37 4.74
CA VAL A 148 15.72 8.80 4.40
C VAL A 148 14.57 9.03 3.44
N VAL A 149 13.75 10.03 3.74
CA VAL A 149 12.76 10.59 2.82
C VAL A 149 13.11 12.05 2.58
N ALA A 150 13.12 12.45 1.31
CA ALA A 150 13.48 13.80 0.91
C ALA A 150 12.51 14.34 -0.15
N LEU A 151 12.40 15.66 -0.24
CA LEU A 151 11.81 16.32 -1.40
C LEU A 151 12.81 16.25 -2.55
N ASP A 152 12.37 15.74 -3.69
CA ASP A 152 13.20 15.62 -4.88
C ASP A 152 13.29 16.95 -5.66
N ASN A 153 14.40 17.12 -6.38
CA ASN A 153 14.63 18.25 -7.29
C ASN A 153 14.51 19.63 -6.60
N PHE A 154 15.11 19.78 -5.42
CA PHE A 154 15.11 21.04 -4.67
C PHE A 154 16.19 22.00 -5.19
N THR A 155 16.02 22.49 -6.43
CA THR A 155 16.96 23.35 -7.15
C THR A 155 17.01 24.78 -6.60
N GLU A 156 18.05 25.55 -6.96
CA GLU A 156 18.14 26.98 -6.60
C GLU A 156 16.96 27.80 -7.13
N GLU A 157 16.46 27.50 -8.33
CA GLU A 157 15.27 28.16 -8.89
C GLU A 157 14.04 27.95 -8.01
N LYS A 158 13.93 26.76 -7.43
CA LYS A 158 12.85 26.40 -6.53
C LYS A 158 12.96 27.12 -5.19
N GLN A 159 14.16 27.25 -4.66
CA GLN A 159 14.43 28.00 -3.44
C GLN A 159 14.01 29.49 -3.59
N GLN A 160 14.08 30.04 -4.80
CA GLN A 160 13.64 31.39 -5.10
C GLN A 160 12.11 31.56 -5.24
N GLN A 161 11.34 30.47 -5.30
CA GLN A 161 9.87 30.55 -5.33
C GLN A 161 9.33 31.20 -4.04
N ALA A 162 8.20 31.91 -4.18
CA ALA A 162 7.61 32.72 -3.09
C ALA A 162 7.40 31.90 -1.79
N MET A 163 7.16 30.59 -1.91
CA MET A 163 6.98 29.67 -0.80
C MET A 163 8.30 29.45 -0.05
N PHE A 164 9.38 29.09 -0.76
CA PHE A 164 10.68 28.75 -0.15
C PHE A 164 11.57 29.96 0.12
N ARG A 165 11.38 31.08 -0.60
CA ARG A 165 12.14 32.33 -0.39
C ARG A 165 12.04 32.86 1.05
N LYS A 166 11.02 32.48 1.79
CA LYS A 166 10.86 32.80 3.22
C LYS A 166 11.73 31.94 4.14
N PHE A 167 12.37 30.91 3.61
CA PHE A 167 13.14 29.93 4.35
C PHE A 167 14.56 29.78 3.78
N PRO A 168 15.37 30.85 3.73
CA PRO A 168 16.70 30.82 3.09
C PRO A 168 17.66 29.81 3.72
N PHE A 169 17.47 29.47 5.00
CA PHE A 169 18.29 28.48 5.70
C PHE A 169 18.11 27.04 5.19
N LEU A 170 17.10 26.74 4.39
CA LEU A 170 16.88 25.41 3.81
C LEU A 170 18.02 25.02 2.87
N THR A 171 18.72 25.99 2.28
CA THR A 171 19.92 25.72 1.45
C THR A 171 21.00 24.96 2.18
N ASP A 172 21.14 25.18 3.48
CA ASP A 172 22.16 24.52 4.31
C ASP A 172 21.89 23.01 4.52
N TYR A 173 20.67 22.56 4.19
CA TYR A 173 20.20 21.18 4.39
C TYR A 173 19.96 20.44 3.08
N VAL A 174 20.29 21.06 1.94
CA VAL A 174 20.18 20.43 0.62
C VAL A 174 21.29 19.40 0.47
N ASP A 175 20.91 18.21 0.05
CA ASP A 175 21.80 17.09 -0.24
C ASP A 175 21.66 16.67 -1.71
N THR A 176 22.40 15.68 -2.16
CA THR A 176 22.34 15.18 -3.52
C THR A 176 21.86 13.73 -3.55
N SER A 177 20.86 13.44 -4.38
CA SER A 177 20.41 12.07 -4.60
C SER A 177 21.55 11.21 -5.12
N LYS A 178 21.88 10.12 -4.44
CA LYS A 178 22.94 9.19 -4.88
C LYS A 178 22.57 8.40 -6.14
N VAL A 179 21.36 8.55 -6.62
CA VAL A 179 20.81 7.80 -7.75
C VAL A 179 20.62 8.68 -8.97
N SER A 180 19.87 9.78 -8.83
CA SER A 180 19.60 10.70 -9.93
C SER A 180 20.57 11.88 -9.96
N GLY A 181 21.33 12.07 -8.85
CA GLY A 181 22.21 13.21 -8.65
C GLY A 181 21.51 14.56 -8.56
N LYS A 182 20.17 14.56 -8.46
CA LYS A 182 19.40 15.78 -8.27
C LYS A 182 19.57 16.32 -6.84
N PRO A 183 19.47 17.65 -6.63
CA PRO A 183 19.44 18.19 -5.29
C PRO A 183 18.17 17.76 -4.55
N ILE A 184 18.31 17.26 -3.32
CA ILE A 184 17.22 16.79 -2.48
C ILE A 184 17.24 17.50 -1.14
N LEU A 185 16.06 17.73 -0.56
CA LEU A 185 15.93 18.25 0.79
C LEU A 185 15.41 17.17 1.72
N ASN A 186 16.26 16.68 2.62
CA ASN A 186 15.90 15.65 3.57
C ASN A 186 14.80 16.15 4.53
N VAL A 187 13.66 15.49 4.56
CA VAL A 187 12.51 15.88 5.40
C VAL A 187 12.17 14.87 6.49
N SER A 188 12.62 13.63 6.34
CA SER A 188 12.47 12.60 7.37
C SER A 188 13.62 11.62 7.34
N THR A 189 14.08 11.23 8.53
CA THR A 189 15.09 10.20 8.71
C THR A 189 14.67 9.23 9.81
N ARG A 190 15.02 7.96 9.65
CA ARG A 190 14.80 6.93 10.64
C ARG A 190 16.06 6.08 10.78
N GLU A 191 16.43 5.77 12.00
CA GLU A 191 17.47 4.79 12.34
C GLU A 191 16.89 3.68 13.20
N MET A 192 17.33 2.46 12.98
CA MET A 192 16.93 1.30 13.77
C MET A 192 18.08 0.32 13.90
N ALA A 193 18.35 -0.10 15.14
CA ALA A 193 19.22 -1.21 15.45
C ALA A 193 18.38 -2.36 16.03
N ALA A 194 18.47 -3.54 15.43
CA ALA A 194 17.67 -4.70 15.79
C ALA A 194 18.44 -6.01 15.58
N THR A 195 17.92 -7.10 16.15
CA THR A 195 18.33 -8.46 15.79
C THR A 195 17.13 -9.16 15.19
N ASP A 196 17.28 -9.69 13.97
CA ASP A 196 16.29 -10.50 13.29
C ASP A 196 16.47 -11.97 13.69
N TYR A 197 15.38 -12.66 14.02
CA TYR A 197 15.34 -14.06 14.38
C TYR A 197 14.41 -14.84 13.45
N TYR A 198 14.87 -15.96 12.98
CA TYR A 198 14.12 -16.87 12.12
C TYR A 198 14.12 -18.28 12.70
N GLN A 199 12.96 -18.93 12.73
CA GLN A 199 12.75 -20.33 13.04
C GLN A 199 12.10 -21.01 11.83
N ARG A 200 12.65 -22.14 11.40
CA ARG A 200 12.18 -22.86 10.22
C ARG A 200 10.88 -23.63 10.49
N ARG A 201 10.79 -24.32 11.63
CA ARG A 201 9.66 -25.20 11.96
C ARG A 201 9.20 -25.02 13.41
N PRO A 202 7.97 -24.49 13.67
CA PRO A 202 7.09 -23.82 12.67
C PRO A 202 7.75 -22.55 12.16
N SER A 203 7.46 -22.16 10.90
CA SER A 203 8.04 -20.96 10.33
C SER A 203 7.60 -19.72 11.14
N ARG A 204 8.56 -19.11 11.82
CA ARG A 204 8.37 -17.90 12.64
C ARG A 204 9.49 -16.90 12.37
N GLN A 205 9.11 -15.63 12.33
CA GLN A 205 10.06 -14.53 12.25
C GLN A 205 9.80 -13.60 13.43
N LYS A 206 10.86 -13.17 14.09
CA LYS A 206 10.86 -12.24 15.21
C LYS A 206 11.90 -11.16 14.96
N GLN A 207 11.67 -9.97 15.49
CA GLN A 207 12.63 -8.89 15.47
C GLN A 207 12.71 -8.28 16.87
N LYS A 208 13.90 -8.21 17.45
CA LYS A 208 14.16 -7.53 18.72
C LYS A 208 14.81 -6.19 18.43
N VAL A 209 14.07 -5.12 18.66
CA VAL A 209 14.52 -3.74 18.43
C VAL A 209 15.27 -3.25 19.66
N HIS A 210 16.54 -2.93 19.49
CA HIS A 210 17.44 -2.44 20.54
C HIS A 210 17.43 -0.92 20.64
N GLY A 211 17.32 -0.25 19.50
CA GLY A 211 17.24 1.20 19.41
C GLY A 211 16.45 1.63 18.18
N ARG A 212 15.68 2.70 18.31
CA ARG A 212 14.93 3.30 17.20
C ARG A 212 14.84 4.80 17.41
N GLU A 213 15.26 5.56 16.42
CA GLU A 213 15.08 7.00 16.35
C GLU A 213 14.32 7.35 15.08
N TRP A 214 13.32 8.19 15.19
CA TRP A 214 12.59 8.73 14.06
C TRP A 214 12.51 10.24 14.19
N ILE A 215 12.95 10.93 13.15
CA ILE A 215 12.92 12.38 13.07
C ILE A 215 12.34 12.72 11.71
N GLY A 216 11.29 13.50 11.69
CA GLY A 216 10.74 13.90 10.41
C GLY A 216 9.45 14.67 10.53
N ILE A 217 9.06 15.19 9.40
CA ILE A 217 7.77 15.84 9.20
C ILE A 217 6.82 14.73 8.75
N GLU A 218 6.31 13.94 9.70
CA GLU A 218 5.35 12.88 9.41
C GLU A 218 4.12 13.39 8.66
N ASP A 219 3.80 14.66 8.85
CA ASP A 219 2.64 15.34 8.33
C ASP A 219 2.85 15.94 6.94
N PHE A 220 4.10 15.94 6.41
CA PHE A 220 4.40 16.50 5.07
C PHE A 220 4.18 15.53 3.91
N LEU A 221 4.07 14.25 4.16
CA LEU A 221 3.54 13.34 3.15
C LEU A 221 2.04 13.53 3.10
N PRO A 222 1.51 14.11 2.03
CA PRO A 222 0.15 14.66 2.01
C PRO A 222 -0.95 13.61 2.12
N ASP A 223 -0.61 12.34 2.05
CA ASP A 223 -1.58 11.25 2.12
C ASP A 223 -0.97 10.04 2.83
N GLU A 224 -1.74 9.46 3.73
CA GLU A 224 -1.44 8.19 4.39
C GLU A 224 -1.18 7.07 3.36
N GLU A 225 -1.83 7.17 2.19
CA GLU A 225 -1.63 6.24 1.08
C GLU A 225 -0.27 6.43 0.40
N VAL A 226 0.23 7.66 0.27
CA VAL A 226 1.57 7.94 -0.28
C VAL A 226 2.65 7.39 0.64
N ARG A 227 2.54 7.62 1.94
CA ARG A 227 3.47 7.06 2.94
C ARG A 227 3.48 5.53 2.88
N ALA A 228 2.29 4.93 2.85
CA ALA A 228 2.17 3.48 2.72
C ALA A 228 2.79 2.96 1.40
N ALA A 229 2.69 3.71 0.31
CA ALA A 229 3.32 3.37 -0.97
C ALA A 229 4.85 3.44 -0.88
N VAL A 230 5.39 4.49 -0.26
CA VAL A 230 6.85 4.62 -0.04
C VAL A 230 7.37 3.47 0.81
N GLU A 231 6.73 3.17 1.93
CA GLU A 231 7.10 2.04 2.79
C GLU A 231 6.95 0.68 2.10
N ALA A 232 5.90 0.50 1.28
CA ALA A 232 5.69 -0.73 0.53
C ALA A 232 6.72 -0.93 -0.59
N THR A 233 7.30 0.16 -1.11
CA THR A 233 8.36 0.11 -2.12
C THR A 233 9.72 -0.16 -1.49
N LEU A 234 10.00 0.41 -0.33
CA LEU A 234 11.31 0.34 0.35
C LEU A 234 11.39 -0.79 1.39
N ARG A 235 10.63 -1.86 1.25
CA ARG A 235 10.64 -3.02 2.16
C ARG A 235 11.76 -4.00 1.83
N ASP A 236 12.04 -4.94 2.76
CA ASP A 236 12.99 -6.05 2.54
C ASP A 236 12.65 -6.82 1.26
N ILE A 237 13.66 -7.07 0.43
CA ILE A 237 13.56 -7.80 -0.81
C ILE A 237 14.38 -9.09 -0.70
N ASP A 238 13.71 -10.25 -0.80
CA ASP A 238 14.37 -11.53 -0.96
C ASP A 238 14.35 -11.91 -2.45
N LEU A 239 15.50 -11.72 -3.10
CA LEU A 239 15.68 -12.00 -4.52
C LEU A 239 15.66 -13.49 -4.85
N PHE A 240 15.87 -14.37 -3.88
CA PHE A 240 15.89 -15.82 -4.11
C PHE A 240 14.50 -16.44 -4.06
N ASN A 241 13.47 -15.65 -3.74
CA ASN A 241 12.09 -16.04 -3.98
C ASN A 241 11.75 -15.96 -5.47
N GLU A 242 10.72 -16.68 -5.89
CA GLU A 242 10.22 -16.68 -7.27
C GLU A 242 9.77 -15.28 -7.71
N LYS A 243 9.23 -14.51 -6.77
CA LYS A 243 8.63 -13.21 -7.02
C LYS A 243 8.92 -12.24 -5.88
N VAL A 244 9.11 -11.00 -6.26
CA VAL A 244 9.28 -9.86 -5.37
C VAL A 244 8.05 -8.97 -5.49
N LEU A 245 7.38 -8.68 -4.39
CA LEU A 245 6.22 -7.78 -4.38
C LEU A 245 6.69 -6.34 -4.20
N ILE A 246 6.49 -5.48 -5.18
CA ILE A 246 6.73 -4.04 -5.14
C ILE A 246 5.39 -3.34 -5.29
N LEU A 247 5.01 -2.53 -4.30
CA LEU A 247 3.66 -1.99 -4.19
C LEU A 247 2.61 -3.11 -4.21
N ARG A 248 1.81 -3.20 -5.25
CA ARG A 248 0.78 -4.24 -5.46
C ARG A 248 1.14 -5.22 -6.57
N ASN A 249 2.31 -5.10 -7.18
CA ASN A 249 2.72 -5.87 -8.34
C ASN A 249 3.80 -6.89 -7.98
N GLU A 250 3.64 -8.11 -8.46
CA GLU A 250 4.63 -9.16 -8.33
C GLU A 250 5.63 -9.07 -9.48
N PHE A 251 6.87 -8.74 -9.16
CA PHE A 251 8.00 -8.76 -10.07
C PHE A 251 8.65 -10.13 -10.07
N VAL A 252 8.94 -10.65 -11.25
CA VAL A 252 9.67 -11.91 -11.37
C VAL A 252 11.12 -11.69 -10.95
N SER A 253 11.62 -12.54 -10.05
CA SER A 253 13.01 -12.48 -9.62
C SER A 253 13.96 -12.97 -10.74
N PRO A 254 15.18 -12.41 -10.85
CA PRO A 254 16.21 -12.98 -11.71
C PRO A 254 16.69 -14.37 -11.29
N PHE A 255 16.38 -14.77 -10.06
CA PHE A 255 16.66 -16.11 -9.51
C PHE A 255 15.43 -17.05 -9.51
N ALA A 256 14.31 -16.65 -10.11
CA ALA A 256 13.14 -17.53 -10.23
C ALA A 256 13.48 -18.79 -11.04
N ASP A 257 12.88 -19.94 -10.72
CA ASP A 257 13.13 -21.21 -11.41
C ASP A 257 12.89 -21.12 -12.93
N TYR A 258 11.98 -20.24 -13.33
CA TYR A 258 11.65 -19.94 -14.73
C TYR A 258 12.33 -18.65 -15.27
N ALA A 259 13.28 -18.08 -14.54
CA ALA A 259 13.93 -16.82 -14.92
C ALA A 259 14.61 -16.88 -16.30
N THR A 260 15.24 -18.00 -16.67
CA THR A 260 15.85 -18.16 -18.00
C THR A 260 14.83 -18.16 -19.16
N THR A 261 13.53 -18.32 -18.85
CA THR A 261 12.45 -18.18 -19.83
C THR A 261 11.90 -16.76 -19.84
N TYR A 262 11.93 -16.09 -18.71
CA TYR A 262 11.41 -14.74 -18.54
C TYR A 262 12.40 -13.65 -18.93
N TYR A 263 13.69 -13.86 -18.63
CA TYR A 263 14.79 -12.94 -18.89
C TYR A 263 15.65 -13.40 -20.08
N LYS A 264 16.39 -12.45 -20.66
CA LYS A 264 17.56 -12.67 -21.48
C LYS A 264 18.79 -12.38 -20.62
N PHE A 265 19.78 -13.26 -20.65
CA PHE A 265 21.03 -13.12 -19.93
C PHE A 265 22.19 -12.89 -20.90
N TYR A 266 23.12 -12.04 -20.51
CA TYR A 266 24.28 -11.65 -21.29
C TYR A 266 25.54 -11.60 -20.42
N LEU A 267 26.58 -12.32 -20.78
CA LEU A 267 27.91 -12.13 -20.19
C LEU A 267 28.48 -10.81 -20.74
N GLN A 268 28.93 -9.94 -19.85
CA GLN A 268 29.53 -8.67 -20.22
C GLN A 268 31.07 -8.74 -20.12
N ASP A 269 31.62 -8.55 -18.95
CA ASP A 269 33.05 -8.49 -18.70
C ASP A 269 33.40 -9.12 -17.34
N THR A 270 34.67 -9.27 -17.07
CA THR A 270 35.17 -9.64 -15.75
C THR A 270 35.67 -8.40 -15.04
N ILE A 271 35.10 -8.08 -13.88
CA ILE A 271 35.48 -6.93 -13.07
C ILE A 271 35.98 -7.39 -11.70
N SER A 272 36.74 -6.56 -11.00
CA SER A 272 37.09 -6.81 -9.61
C SER A 272 36.06 -6.21 -8.69
N VAL A 273 35.44 -7.04 -7.84
CA VAL A 273 34.52 -6.62 -6.79
C VAL A 273 35.16 -6.92 -5.43
N GLU A 274 35.51 -5.87 -4.68
CA GLU A 274 36.19 -5.95 -3.38
C GLU A 274 37.46 -6.85 -3.43
N GLY A 275 38.20 -6.73 -4.53
CA GLY A 275 39.48 -7.47 -4.74
C GLY A 275 39.31 -8.89 -5.32
N GLU A 276 38.09 -9.40 -5.49
CA GLU A 276 37.85 -10.68 -6.15
C GLU A 276 37.39 -10.50 -7.61
N PRO A 277 37.93 -11.29 -8.55
CA PRO A 277 37.46 -11.27 -9.94
C PRO A 277 36.04 -11.86 -10.05
N CYS A 278 35.13 -11.09 -10.65
CA CYS A 278 33.73 -11.46 -10.84
C CYS A 278 33.34 -11.29 -12.32
N VAL A 279 32.57 -12.23 -12.82
CA VAL A 279 31.89 -12.13 -14.11
C VAL A 279 30.67 -11.24 -13.94
N ASP A 280 30.50 -10.25 -14.80
CA ASP A 280 29.29 -9.44 -14.90
C ASP A 280 28.27 -10.15 -15.82
N LEU A 281 27.20 -10.66 -15.20
CA LEU A 281 26.08 -11.29 -15.88
C LEU A 281 24.89 -10.31 -15.90
N ALA A 282 24.69 -9.65 -17.03
CA ALA A 282 23.56 -8.75 -17.23
C ALA A 282 22.27 -9.50 -17.55
N PHE A 283 21.13 -8.99 -17.09
CA PHE A 283 19.82 -9.56 -17.37
C PHE A 283 18.77 -8.49 -17.68
N VAL A 284 17.87 -8.81 -18.60
CA VAL A 284 16.75 -7.94 -19.00
C VAL A 284 15.49 -8.78 -19.26
N PRO A 285 14.28 -8.31 -18.92
CA PRO A 285 13.06 -9.01 -19.28
C PRO A 285 12.91 -9.15 -20.80
N ARG A 286 12.39 -10.26 -21.29
CA ARG A 286 12.10 -10.44 -22.73
C ARG A 286 11.09 -9.42 -23.24
N ASN A 287 10.19 -8.98 -22.36
CA ASN A 287 9.27 -7.88 -22.60
C ASN A 287 9.51 -6.83 -21.51
N LEU A 288 10.03 -5.65 -21.87
CA LEU A 288 10.35 -4.56 -20.95
C LEU A 288 9.12 -3.97 -20.24
N GLN A 289 7.91 -4.25 -20.71
CA GLN A 289 6.67 -3.83 -20.05
C GLN A 289 6.14 -4.85 -19.03
N SER A 290 6.79 -6.01 -18.93
CA SER A 290 6.46 -7.02 -17.93
C SER A 290 7.10 -6.68 -16.58
N PHE A 291 6.43 -7.02 -15.48
CA PHE A 291 6.94 -6.80 -14.12
C PHE A 291 8.17 -7.66 -13.85
N GLY A 292 9.33 -7.13 -14.18
CA GLY A 292 10.65 -7.71 -13.99
C GLY A 292 11.69 -6.61 -13.87
N PHE A 293 12.89 -6.98 -13.49
CA PHE A 293 14.01 -6.07 -13.29
C PHE A 293 14.95 -6.08 -14.48
N THR A 294 15.71 -5.02 -14.65
CA THR A 294 16.94 -5.02 -15.47
C THR A 294 18.13 -4.85 -14.54
N GLY A 295 19.25 -5.51 -14.81
CA GLY A 295 20.40 -5.33 -13.93
C GLY A 295 21.55 -6.27 -14.20
N HIS A 296 22.43 -6.38 -13.21
CA HIS A 296 23.69 -7.08 -13.23
C HIS A 296 23.84 -7.98 -12.00
N LEU A 297 24.35 -9.17 -12.23
CA LEU A 297 24.77 -10.11 -11.21
C LEU A 297 26.30 -10.26 -11.31
N TYR A 298 27.00 -9.95 -10.25
CA TYR A 298 28.45 -10.09 -10.19
C TYR A 298 28.80 -11.39 -9.48
N ILE A 299 29.38 -12.33 -10.24
CA ILE A 299 29.55 -13.72 -9.86
C ILE A 299 31.02 -14.05 -9.84
N THR A 300 31.53 -14.65 -8.77
CA THR A 300 32.96 -15.03 -8.68
C THR A 300 33.33 -16.03 -9.75
N VAL A 301 34.59 -15.92 -10.27
CA VAL A 301 35.09 -16.76 -11.34
C VAL A 301 35.44 -18.17 -10.86
N ASP A 302 35.46 -18.39 -9.55
CA ASP A 302 35.77 -19.71 -8.97
C ASP A 302 34.67 -20.75 -9.24
N SER A 303 34.95 -22.02 -8.96
CA SER A 303 34.03 -23.14 -9.17
C SER A 303 32.74 -23.04 -8.31
N ALA A 304 32.69 -22.13 -7.35
CA ALA A 304 31.52 -21.90 -6.50
C ALA A 304 30.48 -21.03 -7.20
N HIS A 305 30.86 -20.24 -8.22
CA HIS A 305 29.98 -19.26 -8.91
C HIS A 305 29.12 -18.46 -7.92
N PHE A 306 29.79 -17.91 -6.89
CA PHE A 306 29.12 -17.18 -5.81
C PHE A 306 28.64 -15.82 -6.28
N VAL A 307 27.37 -15.50 -6.04
CA VAL A 307 26.79 -14.18 -6.33
C VAL A 307 27.22 -13.22 -5.23
N LYS A 308 28.23 -12.39 -5.52
CA LYS A 308 28.79 -11.45 -4.54
C LYS A 308 28.01 -10.15 -4.47
N TRP A 309 27.51 -9.67 -5.60
CA TRP A 309 26.84 -8.40 -5.69
C TRP A 309 25.71 -8.44 -6.73
N VAL A 310 24.59 -7.83 -6.40
CA VAL A 310 23.44 -7.66 -7.30
C VAL A 310 23.10 -6.18 -7.39
N GLN A 311 23.03 -5.68 -8.61
CA GLN A 311 22.51 -4.34 -8.91
C GLN A 311 21.38 -4.48 -9.90
N MET A 312 20.20 -3.95 -9.58
CA MET A 312 19.06 -4.02 -10.47
C MET A 312 18.16 -2.81 -10.33
N SER A 313 17.45 -2.50 -11.39
CA SER A 313 16.49 -1.40 -11.44
C SER A 313 15.17 -1.84 -12.06
N VAL A 314 14.12 -1.11 -11.73
CA VAL A 314 12.82 -1.23 -12.40
C VAL A 314 12.90 -0.50 -13.72
N PRO A 315 12.62 -1.16 -14.87
CA PRO A 315 12.62 -0.51 -16.17
C PRO A 315 11.63 0.65 -16.26
N TYR A 316 12.04 1.76 -16.85
CA TYR A 316 11.20 2.97 -16.99
C TYR A 316 9.89 2.73 -17.75
N ASP A 317 9.88 1.77 -18.70
CA ASP A 317 8.71 1.45 -19.53
C ASP A 317 7.61 0.71 -18.76
N ILE A 318 7.88 0.24 -17.55
CA ILE A 318 6.87 -0.41 -16.70
C ILE A 318 5.85 0.62 -16.22
N ASN A 319 4.57 0.28 -16.33
CA ASN A 319 3.49 1.08 -15.80
C ASN A 319 3.39 0.90 -14.27
N LEU A 320 4.37 1.42 -13.55
CA LEU A 320 4.38 1.49 -12.09
C LEU A 320 4.09 2.94 -11.69
N ASN A 321 2.93 3.17 -11.08
CA ASN A 321 2.51 4.51 -10.73
C ASN A 321 3.41 5.11 -9.66
N PHE A 322 3.60 6.41 -9.77
CA PHE A 322 4.36 7.23 -8.82
C PHE A 322 5.85 6.94 -8.75
N VAL A 323 6.34 5.79 -9.19
CA VAL A 323 7.75 5.45 -9.20
C VAL A 323 8.35 5.87 -10.52
N GLU A 324 9.18 6.91 -10.51
CA GLU A 324 9.96 7.34 -11.67
C GLU A 324 11.22 6.52 -11.83
N TYR A 325 11.81 6.16 -10.69
CA TYR A 325 13.04 5.41 -10.65
C TYR A 325 13.07 4.52 -9.40
N MET A 326 13.56 3.30 -9.53
CA MET A 326 13.81 2.43 -8.39
C MET A 326 15.06 1.60 -8.68
N ASN A 327 15.95 1.58 -7.70
CA ASN A 327 17.16 0.79 -7.71
C ASN A 327 17.25 -0.11 -6.48
N VAL A 328 17.75 -1.32 -6.67
CA VAL A 328 17.99 -2.29 -5.61
C VAL A 328 19.43 -2.77 -5.72
N GLU A 329 20.16 -2.69 -4.63
CA GLU A 329 21.51 -3.19 -4.50
C GLU A 329 21.55 -4.17 -3.32
N GLN A 330 22.17 -5.34 -3.53
CA GLN A 330 22.41 -6.32 -2.47
C GLN A 330 23.82 -6.86 -2.59
N ARG A 331 24.52 -6.95 -1.44
CA ARG A 331 25.84 -7.57 -1.35
C ARG A 331 25.78 -8.77 -0.42
N PHE A 332 26.55 -9.78 -0.80
CA PHE A 332 26.57 -11.05 -0.08
C PHE A 332 28.02 -11.38 0.31
N ALA A 333 28.17 -11.99 1.47
CA ALA A 333 29.38 -12.65 1.91
C ALA A 333 29.17 -14.16 1.98
N ARG A 334 30.26 -14.89 2.08
CA ARG A 334 30.27 -16.33 2.32
C ARG A 334 31.26 -16.66 3.45
N ASP A 335 30.96 -17.69 4.19
CA ASP A 335 31.89 -18.36 5.10
C ASP A 335 32.09 -19.83 4.68
N SER A 336 32.82 -20.61 5.49
CA SER A 336 33.12 -22.01 5.16
C SER A 336 31.89 -22.93 5.13
N GLU A 337 30.81 -22.60 5.81
CA GLU A 337 29.60 -23.42 5.97
C GLU A 337 28.37 -22.82 5.31
N HIS A 338 28.37 -21.50 5.13
CA HIS A 338 27.23 -20.75 4.60
C HIS A 338 27.65 -19.93 3.37
N PRO A 339 27.29 -20.43 2.19
CA PRO A 339 27.77 -19.85 0.93
C PRO A 339 27.08 -18.52 0.54
N ARG A 340 26.04 -18.07 1.31
CA ARG A 340 25.27 -16.90 0.93
C ARG A 340 24.69 -16.16 2.13
N LEU A 341 25.39 -15.15 2.60
CA LEU A 341 24.97 -14.29 3.70
C LEU A 341 24.75 -12.86 3.19
N LEU A 342 23.52 -12.34 3.26
CA LEU A 342 23.24 -10.95 2.89
C LEU A 342 23.90 -10.02 3.91
N THR A 343 24.81 -9.16 3.45
CA THR A 343 25.54 -8.20 4.32
C THR A 343 25.03 -6.77 4.15
N TYR A 344 24.53 -6.43 2.96
CA TYR A 344 24.07 -5.09 2.67
C TYR A 344 22.87 -5.13 1.72
N GLU A 345 21.90 -4.28 1.98
CA GLU A 345 20.79 -3.99 1.08
C GLU A 345 20.55 -2.49 1.01
N CYS A 346 20.48 -1.94 -0.18
CA CYS A 346 20.05 -0.57 -0.43
C CYS A 346 18.92 -0.54 -1.45
N ILE A 347 17.85 0.11 -1.07
CA ILE A 347 16.72 0.36 -1.97
C ILE A 347 16.54 1.86 -2.06
N THR A 348 16.56 2.37 -3.28
CA THR A 348 16.32 3.79 -3.55
C THR A 348 15.19 3.92 -4.56
N ALA A 349 14.25 4.83 -4.30
CA ALA A 349 13.16 5.10 -5.21
C ALA A 349 12.86 6.60 -5.26
N GLU A 350 12.56 7.09 -6.46
CA GLU A 350 12.05 8.44 -6.70
C GLU A 350 10.58 8.34 -7.08
N PHE A 351 9.74 9.06 -6.34
CA PHE A 351 8.30 9.05 -6.50
C PHE A 351 7.85 10.40 -7.01
N LYS A 352 6.95 10.42 -7.99
CA LYS A 352 6.32 11.63 -8.49
C LYS A 352 4.83 11.43 -8.64
N LEU A 353 4.06 12.09 -7.78
CA LEU A 353 2.60 12.02 -7.83
C LEU A 353 2.04 12.70 -9.09
N TYR A 354 2.48 13.94 -9.35
CA TYR A 354 2.02 14.76 -10.46
C TYR A 354 3.19 15.52 -11.08
N ASP A 355 3.07 15.89 -12.36
CA ASP A 355 4.14 16.61 -13.05
C ASP A 355 4.35 18.04 -12.55
N PHE A 356 3.34 18.59 -11.86
CA PHE A 356 3.38 19.93 -11.27
C PHE A 356 3.73 19.95 -9.77
N ILE A 357 3.87 18.80 -9.13
CA ILE A 357 4.29 18.62 -7.73
C ILE A 357 5.66 17.98 -7.70
N ASP A 358 6.46 18.40 -6.74
CA ASP A 358 7.77 17.83 -6.50
C ASP A 358 7.73 16.36 -6.16
N GLY A 359 8.71 15.65 -6.64
CA GLY A 359 8.87 14.24 -6.32
C GLY A 359 9.30 14.04 -4.86
N ILE A 360 9.19 12.80 -4.44
CA ILE A 360 9.67 12.32 -3.15
C ILE A 360 10.78 11.33 -3.44
N TYR A 361 11.94 11.58 -2.84
CA TYR A 361 13.05 10.64 -2.82
C TYR A 361 12.95 9.79 -1.57
N GLY A 362 13.08 8.47 -1.70
CA GLY A 362 13.15 7.54 -0.59
C GLY A 362 14.38 6.65 -0.73
N ARG A 363 15.15 6.50 0.35
CA ARG A 363 16.31 5.60 0.41
C ARG A 363 16.28 4.83 1.71
N ARG A 364 16.50 3.53 1.61
CA ARG A 364 16.64 2.64 2.75
C ARG A 364 17.93 1.86 2.58
N GLU A 365 18.77 1.89 3.58
CA GLU A 365 19.99 1.07 3.69
C GLU A 365 19.89 0.15 4.88
N VAL A 366 20.28 -1.08 4.71
CA VAL A 366 20.33 -2.07 5.78
C VAL A 366 21.66 -2.78 5.74
N PHE A 367 22.33 -2.80 6.87
CA PHE A 367 23.56 -3.55 7.10
C PHE A 367 23.25 -4.75 7.98
N TYR A 368 23.70 -5.91 7.56
CA TYR A 368 23.51 -7.15 8.29
C TYR A 368 24.86 -7.73 8.70
N SER A 369 24.94 -8.18 9.96
CA SER A 369 26.14 -8.75 10.56
C SER A 369 25.77 -9.78 11.63
N GLY A 370 26.76 -10.34 12.30
CA GLY A 370 26.54 -11.15 13.50
C GLY A 370 25.64 -12.35 13.28
N TYR A 371 25.73 -13.02 12.13
CA TYR A 371 24.97 -14.22 11.85
C TYR A 371 25.28 -15.32 12.87
N LYS A 372 24.22 -15.93 13.42
CA LYS A 372 24.30 -17.11 14.30
C LYS A 372 23.31 -18.17 13.83
N PHE A 373 23.66 -19.42 14.02
CA PHE A 373 22.88 -20.56 13.51
C PHE A 373 22.59 -21.55 14.62
N ASN A 374 21.41 -22.17 14.56
CA ASN A 374 20.95 -23.28 15.38
C ASN A 374 21.16 -23.09 16.90
N GLU A 375 22.15 -23.74 17.50
CA GLU A 375 22.38 -23.71 18.96
C GLU A 375 22.96 -22.37 19.46
N GLU A 376 23.55 -21.57 18.60
CA GLU A 376 24.07 -20.24 18.93
C GLU A 376 22.98 -19.17 19.00
N VAL A 377 21.79 -19.47 18.47
CA VAL A 377 20.66 -18.55 18.42
C VAL A 377 19.95 -18.51 19.75
N ASP A 378 19.77 -17.32 20.30
CA ASP A 378 18.89 -17.08 21.44
C ASP A 378 17.44 -17.40 21.08
N LYS A 379 16.84 -18.36 21.80
CA LYS A 379 15.47 -18.85 21.56
C LYS A 379 14.42 -18.07 22.36
N GLU A 380 14.83 -17.20 23.29
CA GLU A 380 13.93 -16.38 24.13
C GLU A 380 12.93 -15.57 23.28
N PRO A 381 13.30 -14.90 22.17
CA PRO A 381 12.36 -14.13 21.37
C PRO A 381 11.19 -14.92 20.80
N PHE A 382 11.34 -16.24 20.60
CA PHE A 382 10.26 -17.09 20.10
C PHE A 382 9.23 -17.45 21.19
N THR A 383 9.50 -17.19 22.46
CA THR A 383 8.53 -17.35 23.55
C THR A 383 7.51 -16.22 23.60
N HIS A 384 7.85 -15.03 23.06
CA HIS A 384 6.96 -13.88 22.97
C HIS A 384 5.90 -14.07 21.89
N GLN A 385 4.69 -13.55 22.13
CA GLN A 385 3.61 -13.59 21.14
C GLN A 385 3.81 -12.53 20.04
N GLU A 386 4.44 -11.41 20.37
CA GLU A 386 4.69 -10.28 19.47
C GLU A 386 5.74 -10.64 18.42
N GLN A 387 5.57 -10.13 17.20
CA GLN A 387 6.57 -10.29 16.13
C GLN A 387 7.75 -9.33 16.33
N ILE A 388 7.47 -8.12 16.78
CA ILE A 388 8.45 -7.09 17.10
C ILE A 388 8.49 -6.93 18.60
N ILE A 389 9.64 -7.15 19.19
CA ILE A 389 9.90 -7.03 20.62
C ILE A 389 10.76 -5.77 20.80
N GLU A 390 10.21 -4.74 21.41
CA GLU A 390 10.96 -3.50 21.67
C GLU A 390 11.59 -3.54 23.06
N SER A 391 12.88 -3.22 23.15
CA SER A 391 13.56 -2.99 24.41
C SER A 391 12.95 -1.77 25.12
N ALA A 392 12.88 -1.77 26.44
CA ALA A 392 12.23 -0.72 27.21
C ALA A 392 12.78 0.69 26.95
N ASP A 393 14.06 0.79 26.61
CA ASP A 393 14.80 2.01 26.31
C ASP A 393 15.05 2.24 24.81
N ALA A 394 14.39 1.48 23.93
CA ALA A 394 14.61 1.54 22.48
C ALA A 394 14.40 2.94 21.87
N LEU A 395 13.52 3.74 22.46
CA LEU A 395 13.21 5.11 22.01
C LEU A 395 14.11 6.18 22.63
N HIS A 396 14.96 5.82 23.61
CA HIS A 396 15.76 6.77 24.40
C HIS A 396 17.24 6.43 24.39
N ARG A 397 17.74 5.97 23.23
CA ARG A 397 19.17 5.65 23.07
C ARG A 397 20.01 6.92 22.90
N ASP A 398 21.19 6.90 23.52
CA ASP A 398 22.16 7.98 23.45
C ASP A 398 23.04 7.91 22.20
N GLN A 399 23.86 8.90 21.99
CA GLN A 399 24.76 8.97 20.82
C GLN A 399 25.87 7.89 20.87
N GLU A 400 26.26 7.42 22.05
CA GLU A 400 27.27 6.39 22.23
C GLU A 400 26.75 5.03 21.73
N PHE A 401 25.46 4.73 22.01
CA PHE A 401 24.76 3.55 21.44
C PHE A 401 24.78 3.60 19.93
N TRP A 402 24.40 4.72 19.31
CA TRP A 402 24.35 4.84 17.86
C TRP A 402 25.72 4.79 17.19
N ALA A 403 26.77 5.30 17.86
CA ALA A 403 28.15 5.27 17.35
C ALA A 403 28.67 3.83 17.13
N GLN A 404 28.16 2.85 17.87
CA GLN A 404 28.55 1.44 17.72
C GLN A 404 28.04 0.86 16.38
N TYR A 405 26.90 1.35 15.87
CA TYR A 405 26.27 0.89 14.63
C TYR A 405 26.68 1.73 13.42
N ARG A 406 26.99 3.00 13.63
CA ARG A 406 27.39 3.94 12.58
C ARG A 406 28.86 3.79 12.17
N GLY A 407 29.56 2.67 12.47
CA GLY A 407 31.00 2.42 12.26
C GLY A 407 31.58 3.04 11.00
N ALA A 408 32.89 2.90 10.77
CA ALA A 408 33.64 3.60 9.70
C ALA A 408 33.06 3.43 8.27
N ASP A 409 32.26 2.37 8.03
CA ASP A 409 31.55 2.07 6.78
C ASP A 409 30.03 2.29 6.89
N GLY A 410 29.52 2.59 8.08
CA GLY A 410 28.12 2.92 8.30
C GLY A 410 27.77 4.19 7.56
N GLY A 411 26.91 4.05 6.55
CA GLY A 411 26.57 5.09 5.61
C GLY A 411 26.41 6.47 6.27
N ASN A 412 26.90 7.48 5.62
CA ASN A 412 26.91 8.89 6.03
C ASN A 412 25.53 9.48 6.39
N ASP A 413 24.47 8.66 6.33
CA ASP A 413 23.10 9.09 6.53
C ASP A 413 22.69 9.19 8.02
N GLY A 414 23.39 8.51 8.93
CA GLY A 414 23.13 8.62 10.37
C GLY A 414 23.43 10.00 10.97
N GLY A 415 24.33 10.79 10.37
CA GLY A 415 24.55 12.20 10.74
C GLY A 415 23.41 13.13 10.34
N LYS A 416 22.66 12.77 9.29
CA LYS A 416 21.58 13.59 8.71
C LYS A 416 20.34 13.68 9.60
N SER A 417 20.16 12.76 10.52
CA SER A 417 19.09 12.77 11.52
C SER A 417 19.12 14.05 12.37
N LYS A 418 20.32 14.48 12.80
CA LYS A 418 20.49 15.70 13.58
C LYS A 418 20.15 16.95 12.77
N ASP A 419 20.58 16.98 11.50
CA ASP A 419 20.35 18.10 10.59
C ASP A 419 18.85 18.28 10.30
N VAL A 420 18.14 17.20 10.04
CA VAL A 420 16.68 17.22 9.83
C VAL A 420 15.94 17.73 11.08
N LYS A 421 16.34 17.28 12.27
CA LYS A 421 15.74 17.74 13.54
C LYS A 421 15.90 19.25 13.75
N GLU A 422 17.09 19.75 13.49
CA GLU A 422 17.39 21.19 13.61
C GLU A 422 16.60 22.00 12.58
N MET A 423 16.54 21.53 11.34
CA MET A 423 15.76 22.16 10.27
C MET A 423 14.28 22.26 10.63
N ILE A 424 13.66 21.17 11.11
CA ILE A 424 12.25 21.15 11.51
C ILE A 424 12.00 22.11 12.67
N ALA A 425 12.87 22.10 13.67
CA ALA A 425 12.77 23.04 14.80
C ALA A 425 12.78 24.50 14.32
N LYS A 426 13.66 24.86 13.39
CA LYS A 426 13.68 26.19 12.76
C LYS A 426 12.41 26.48 11.96
N LEU A 427 11.90 25.53 11.17
CA LEU A 427 10.67 25.71 10.40
C LEU A 427 9.45 25.98 11.29
N ARG A 428 9.31 25.26 12.39
CA ARG A 428 8.18 25.42 13.34
C ARG A 428 8.17 26.77 14.07
N THR A 429 9.28 27.48 14.09
CA THR A 429 9.30 28.88 14.62
C THR A 429 8.61 29.87 13.69
N ILE A 430 8.31 29.50 12.44
CA ILE A 430 7.77 30.41 11.43
C ILE A 430 6.24 30.25 11.35
N PRO A 431 5.45 31.29 11.67
CA PRO A 431 3.99 31.18 11.78
C PRO A 431 3.30 30.65 10.52
N ILE A 432 3.76 31.05 9.33
CA ILE A 432 3.13 30.59 8.07
C ILE A 432 3.31 29.10 7.85
N TYR A 433 4.46 28.56 8.23
CA TYR A 433 4.74 27.14 8.18
C TYR A 433 3.82 26.37 9.13
N TYR A 434 3.76 26.81 10.39
CA TYR A 434 2.91 26.25 11.42
C TYR A 434 1.44 26.17 10.98
N TRP A 435 0.88 27.29 10.49
CA TRP A 435 -0.52 27.31 10.05
C TRP A 435 -0.76 26.46 8.80
N THR A 436 0.22 26.34 7.90
CA THR A 436 0.13 25.48 6.72
C THR A 436 0.17 24.01 7.14
N GLU A 437 1.04 23.62 8.05
CA GLU A 437 1.11 22.28 8.65
C GLU A 437 -0.23 21.93 9.31
N GLN A 438 -0.79 22.80 10.13
CA GLN A 438 -2.09 22.57 10.78
C GLN A 438 -3.23 22.44 9.77
N PHE A 439 -3.23 23.25 8.72
CA PHE A 439 -4.25 23.19 7.66
C PHE A 439 -4.16 21.88 6.86
N ILE A 440 -2.95 21.46 6.51
CA ILE A 440 -2.72 20.19 5.83
C ILE A 440 -3.17 19.04 6.71
N ASN A 441 -2.77 19.00 7.98
CA ASN A 441 -3.20 18.01 8.94
C ASN A 441 -4.72 17.94 9.07
N LEU A 442 -5.39 19.10 9.11
CA LEU A 442 -6.85 19.18 9.15
C LEU A 442 -7.50 18.61 7.89
N LEU A 443 -6.95 18.89 6.70
CA LEU A 443 -7.47 18.37 5.43
C LEU A 443 -7.42 16.83 5.37
N PHE A 444 -6.33 16.23 5.84
CA PHE A 444 -6.11 14.79 5.74
C PHE A 444 -6.68 14.01 6.93
N SER A 445 -6.46 14.45 8.15
CA SER A 445 -6.97 13.76 9.33
C SER A 445 -8.44 14.08 9.61
N GLY A 446 -8.88 15.27 9.25
CA GLY A 446 -10.16 15.82 9.64
C GLY A 446 -10.24 16.21 11.11
N TYR A 447 -9.16 16.12 11.88
CA TYR A 447 -9.14 16.36 13.31
C TYR A 447 -8.23 17.52 13.70
N ILE A 448 -8.69 18.29 14.68
CA ILE A 448 -7.93 19.41 15.27
C ILE A 448 -7.40 18.95 16.63
N PRO A 449 -6.09 18.89 16.85
CA PRO A 449 -5.53 18.57 18.16
C PRO A 449 -5.73 19.77 19.12
N VAL A 450 -6.07 19.49 20.37
CA VAL A 450 -6.20 20.54 21.42
C VAL A 450 -4.84 20.97 21.92
N LYS A 451 -3.81 20.13 21.77
CA LYS A 451 -2.44 20.40 22.13
C LYS A 451 -1.52 19.87 21.02
N GLU A 452 -0.43 20.54 20.70
CA GLU A 452 0.48 20.19 19.60
C GLU A 452 1.15 18.84 19.81
N GLU A 453 1.73 18.62 20.98
CA GLU A 453 2.38 17.36 21.33
C GLU A 453 1.58 16.64 22.41
N ASN A 454 1.50 15.31 22.28
CA ASN A 454 0.84 14.46 23.27
C ASN A 454 -0.60 14.91 23.54
N THR A 455 -1.34 15.24 22.49
CA THR A 455 -2.70 15.78 22.61
C THR A 455 -3.63 14.80 23.33
N PRO A 456 -4.28 15.21 24.42
CA PRO A 456 -5.22 14.36 25.13
C PRO A 456 -6.56 14.21 24.42
N PHE A 457 -6.88 15.15 23.52
CA PHE A 457 -8.19 15.24 22.88
C PHE A 457 -8.11 15.81 21.47
N TYR A 458 -8.92 15.26 20.55
CA TYR A 458 -9.12 15.74 19.20
C TYR A 458 -10.54 16.23 18.99
N ILE A 459 -10.71 17.39 18.33
CA ILE A 459 -12.01 17.91 17.87
C ILE A 459 -12.20 17.47 16.41
N GLY A 460 -13.38 16.97 16.07
CA GLY A 460 -13.68 16.54 14.68
C GLY A 460 -14.50 15.25 14.63
N PRO A 461 -14.59 14.61 13.46
CA PRO A 461 -13.93 14.99 12.19
C PRO A 461 -14.61 16.15 11.46
N VAL A 462 -13.82 17.16 11.07
CA VAL A 462 -14.30 18.41 10.45
C VAL A 462 -14.87 18.18 9.05
N ASN A 463 -14.32 17.20 8.30
CA ASN A 463 -14.77 16.85 6.95
C ASN A 463 -16.19 16.22 6.92
N THR A 464 -16.78 15.94 8.09
CA THR A 464 -18.14 15.41 8.25
C THR A 464 -19.07 16.37 9.00
N THR A 465 -18.62 17.60 9.25
CA THR A 465 -19.38 18.62 9.98
C THR A 465 -20.65 19.02 9.25
N ILE A 466 -20.60 19.08 7.92
CA ILE A 466 -21.74 19.45 7.08
C ILE A 466 -21.96 18.34 6.06
N SER A 467 -23.19 17.82 6.02
CA SER A 467 -23.61 16.83 5.01
C SER A 467 -25.07 17.08 4.63
N TYR A 468 -25.56 16.38 3.61
CA TYR A 468 -26.92 16.48 3.11
C TYR A 468 -27.57 15.11 2.94
N ASN A 469 -28.86 14.99 3.34
CA ASN A 469 -29.66 13.79 3.08
C ASN A 469 -31.14 14.14 2.91
N GLY A 470 -31.95 13.20 2.44
CA GLY A 470 -33.37 13.39 2.11
C GLY A 470 -34.26 13.73 3.29
N MET A 471 -33.90 13.35 4.51
CA MET A 471 -34.70 13.59 5.72
C MET A 471 -34.34 14.91 6.42
N GLU A 472 -33.06 15.14 6.66
CA GLU A 472 -32.55 16.26 7.45
C GLU A 472 -32.26 17.50 6.60
N LYS A 473 -32.17 17.34 5.27
CA LYS A 473 -31.63 18.30 4.34
C LYS A 473 -30.18 18.66 4.71
N ILE A 474 -29.96 19.69 5.47
CA ILE A 474 -28.64 20.00 6.01
C ILE A 474 -28.49 19.32 7.37
N ARG A 475 -27.41 18.60 7.51
CA ARG A 475 -27.01 17.90 8.73
C ARG A 475 -25.71 18.51 9.25
N LEU A 476 -25.75 18.98 10.50
CA LEU A 476 -24.60 19.54 11.20
C LEU A 476 -24.13 18.56 12.27
N LYS A 477 -22.83 18.25 12.30
CA LYS A 477 -22.23 17.28 13.22
C LYS A 477 -21.00 17.87 13.89
N PHE A 478 -20.96 17.81 15.22
CA PHE A 478 -19.85 18.26 16.04
C PHE A 478 -19.45 17.18 17.04
N GLY A 479 -18.16 17.01 17.26
CA GLY A 479 -17.71 16.01 18.23
C GLY A 479 -16.20 15.96 18.36
N GLY A 480 -15.73 14.85 18.94
CA GLY A 480 -14.32 14.62 19.15
C GLY A 480 -14.04 13.29 19.82
N MET A 481 -12.77 13.05 20.12
CA MET A 481 -12.31 11.83 20.75
C MET A 481 -11.10 12.06 21.65
N THR A 482 -10.95 11.22 22.67
CA THR A 482 -9.78 11.17 23.53
C THR A 482 -8.69 10.28 22.94
N THR A 483 -7.46 10.44 23.43
CA THR A 483 -6.29 9.66 23.04
C THR A 483 -5.69 8.92 24.24
N ALA A 484 -4.68 8.10 23.99
CA ALA A 484 -3.91 7.43 25.03
C ALA A 484 -3.14 8.39 25.94
N TYR A 485 -2.85 9.61 25.47
CA TYR A 485 -2.20 10.65 26.28
C TYR A 485 -3.10 11.19 27.40
N LEU A 486 -4.43 11.06 27.29
CA LEU A 486 -5.34 11.32 28.42
C LEU A 486 -5.36 10.12 29.36
N ASN A 487 -5.56 8.93 28.81
CA ASN A 487 -5.55 7.67 29.53
C ASN A 487 -5.23 6.52 28.56
N PRO A 488 -4.16 5.72 28.78
CA PRO A 488 -3.76 4.65 27.86
C PRO A 488 -4.74 3.47 27.83
N HIS A 489 -5.69 3.40 28.74
CA HIS A 489 -6.67 2.32 28.84
C HIS A 489 -8.12 2.76 28.52
N LEU A 490 -8.45 4.05 28.64
CA LEU A 490 -9.83 4.52 28.52
C LEU A 490 -9.97 5.55 27.39
N PHE A 491 -10.82 5.25 26.42
CA PHE A 491 -11.05 6.06 25.24
C PHE A 491 -12.51 6.45 25.13
N GLY A 492 -12.78 7.75 24.93
CA GLY A 492 -14.09 8.30 24.69
C GLY A 492 -14.20 8.90 23.28
N THR A 493 -15.32 8.69 22.62
CA THR A 493 -15.67 9.38 21.37
C THR A 493 -17.11 9.85 21.46
N GLY A 494 -17.40 11.09 21.10
CA GLY A 494 -18.75 11.59 21.14
C GLY A 494 -19.06 12.60 20.05
N HIS A 495 -20.32 12.60 19.55
CA HIS A 495 -20.80 13.51 18.55
C HIS A 495 -22.23 13.96 18.87
N LEU A 496 -22.50 15.24 18.65
CA LEU A 496 -23.84 15.82 18.61
C LEU A 496 -24.18 16.20 17.17
N ILE A 497 -25.43 15.93 16.77
CA ILE A 497 -25.88 16.07 15.40
C ILE A 497 -27.20 16.78 15.39
N TYR A 498 -27.35 17.76 14.49
CA TYR A 498 -28.62 18.49 14.30
C TYR A 498 -29.05 18.46 12.84
N GLY A 499 -30.24 17.98 12.59
CA GLY A 499 -30.90 18.05 11.27
C GLY A 499 -31.74 19.30 11.14
N VAL A 500 -31.52 20.06 10.09
CA VAL A 500 -32.21 21.36 9.93
C VAL A 500 -33.69 21.18 9.60
N ASP A 501 -34.05 20.21 8.75
CA ASP A 501 -35.43 20.01 8.31
C ASP A 501 -36.26 19.20 9.36
N ASP A 502 -35.71 18.15 9.91
CA ASP A 502 -36.39 17.31 10.91
C ASP A 502 -36.34 17.91 12.31
N LYS A 503 -35.52 18.93 12.55
CA LYS A 503 -35.35 19.67 13.81
C LYS A 503 -35.03 18.77 15.01
N LYS A 504 -34.45 17.57 14.76
CA LYS A 504 -34.10 16.63 15.82
C LYS A 504 -32.62 16.72 16.17
N ILE A 505 -32.35 16.62 17.46
CA ILE A 505 -31.00 16.41 17.96
C ILE A 505 -30.74 14.91 18.02
N LYS A 506 -29.66 14.50 17.41
CA LYS A 506 -29.15 13.13 17.38
C LYS A 506 -27.77 13.11 18.03
N TYR A 507 -27.33 11.94 18.47
CA TYR A 507 -26.06 11.83 19.18
C TYR A 507 -25.45 10.45 18.99
N SER A 508 -24.14 10.40 19.20
CA SER A 508 -23.35 9.17 19.28
C SER A 508 -22.35 9.32 20.41
N GLY A 509 -22.30 8.32 21.28
CA GLY A 509 -21.36 8.23 22.37
C GLY A 509 -20.73 6.85 22.43
N ARG A 510 -19.40 6.79 22.53
CA ARG A 510 -18.64 5.56 22.68
C ARG A 510 -17.64 5.70 23.81
N LEU A 511 -17.61 4.71 24.68
CA LEU A 511 -16.60 4.54 25.72
C LEU A 511 -15.95 3.18 25.54
N GLU A 512 -14.63 3.13 25.45
CA GLU A 512 -13.88 1.89 25.22
C GLU A 512 -12.77 1.75 26.27
N TYR A 513 -12.77 0.65 26.99
CA TYR A 513 -11.72 0.26 27.91
C TYR A 513 -10.82 -0.79 27.26
N SER A 514 -9.55 -0.46 27.09
CA SER A 514 -8.52 -1.38 26.58
C SER A 514 -7.82 -2.07 27.75
N PHE A 515 -7.82 -3.40 27.76
CA PHE A 515 -7.13 -4.20 28.76
C PHE A 515 -5.59 -4.14 28.62
N LYS A 516 -5.11 -3.69 27.47
CA LYS A 516 -3.68 -3.43 27.21
C LYS A 516 -3.47 -1.93 27.01
N PRO A 517 -2.41 -1.34 27.58
CA PRO A 517 -2.14 0.07 27.38
C PRO A 517 -1.86 0.35 25.90
N LYS A 518 -2.36 1.46 25.41
CA LYS A 518 -2.16 1.96 24.04
C LYS A 518 -1.17 3.13 24.05
N LYS A 519 -0.50 3.36 22.93
CA LYS A 519 0.48 4.44 22.77
C LYS A 519 -0.17 5.76 22.33
N GLU A 520 -1.10 5.69 21.37
CA GLU A 520 -1.80 6.85 20.81
C GLU A 520 -3.32 6.63 20.70
N GLN A 521 -3.75 5.53 20.06
CA GLN A 521 -5.14 5.30 19.68
C GLN A 521 -5.69 3.95 20.16
N TRP A 522 -6.99 3.90 20.35
CA TRP A 522 -7.73 2.70 20.78
C TRP A 522 -7.58 1.49 19.83
N ASN A 523 -7.39 1.74 18.53
CA ASN A 523 -7.35 0.73 17.47
C ASN A 523 -5.98 0.08 17.24
N GLU A 524 -4.98 0.40 18.08
CA GLU A 524 -3.67 -0.23 17.99
C GLU A 524 -3.73 -1.72 18.30
N PHE A 525 -2.92 -2.48 17.55
CA PHE A 525 -2.79 -3.93 17.73
C PHE A 525 -1.97 -4.29 18.97
N PRO A 526 -2.30 -5.38 19.69
CA PRO A 526 -3.49 -6.19 19.55
C PRO A 526 -4.70 -5.55 20.27
N ILE A 527 -5.90 -5.71 19.69
CA ILE A 527 -7.11 -5.22 20.32
C ILE A 527 -7.55 -6.22 21.40
N HIS A 528 -7.65 -5.76 22.62
CA HIS A 528 -8.29 -6.46 23.73
C HIS A 528 -9.07 -5.42 24.53
N SER A 529 -10.36 -5.30 24.26
CA SER A 529 -11.17 -4.19 24.76
C SER A 529 -12.60 -4.56 25.05
N LEU A 530 -13.22 -3.75 25.92
CA LEU A 530 -14.66 -3.71 26.17
C LEU A 530 -15.17 -2.32 25.78
N ARG A 531 -16.15 -2.26 24.87
CA ARG A 531 -16.70 -1.03 24.32
C ARG A 531 -18.18 -0.93 24.62
N LEU A 532 -18.61 0.18 25.19
CA LEU A 532 -20.01 0.58 25.31
C LEU A 532 -20.27 1.71 24.32
N GLN A 533 -21.29 1.56 23.49
CA GLN A 533 -21.72 2.56 22.52
C GLN A 533 -23.22 2.80 22.64
N HIS A 534 -23.63 4.06 22.55
CA HIS A 534 -25.03 4.45 22.50
C HIS A 534 -25.24 5.53 21.45
N ASP A 535 -26.10 5.25 20.46
CA ASP A 535 -26.34 6.10 19.30
C ASP A 535 -27.85 6.33 19.13
N TYR A 536 -28.21 7.53 18.74
CA TYR A 536 -29.49 7.86 18.13
C TYR A 536 -29.24 8.61 16.86
N ASP A 537 -29.53 8.00 15.70
CA ASP A 537 -29.18 8.55 14.41
C ASP A 537 -30.09 8.05 13.29
N ILE A 538 -29.96 8.63 12.11
CA ILE A 538 -30.62 8.15 10.90
C ILE A 538 -29.95 6.87 10.38
N TYR A 539 -30.76 6.00 9.79
CA TYR A 539 -30.33 4.78 9.13
C TYR A 539 -30.96 4.69 7.72
N GLN A 540 -30.11 4.51 6.72
CA GLN A 540 -30.53 4.35 5.32
C GLN A 540 -30.70 2.86 5.00
N TYR A 541 -31.93 2.42 4.76
CA TYR A 541 -32.21 1.04 4.37
C TYR A 541 -31.68 0.75 2.96
N GLY A 542 -31.05 -0.41 2.78
CA GLY A 542 -30.47 -0.82 1.51
C GLY A 542 -29.17 -0.08 1.12
N GLN A 543 -28.57 0.70 2.03
CA GLN A 543 -27.27 1.30 1.84
C GLN A 543 -26.41 1.17 3.11
N GLN A 544 -25.28 0.49 2.99
CA GLN A 544 -24.32 0.34 4.08
C GLN A 544 -23.01 1.07 3.72
N TYR A 545 -22.41 1.72 4.72
CA TYR A 545 -21.16 2.47 4.58
C TYR A 545 -20.01 1.69 5.20
N LEU A 546 -19.51 0.68 4.49
CA LEU A 546 -18.50 -0.26 5.01
C LEU A 546 -17.09 0.34 5.11
N TYR A 547 -16.73 1.22 4.16
CA TYR A 547 -15.36 1.74 4.02
C TYR A 547 -15.30 3.27 4.03
N THR A 548 -16.42 3.94 4.17
CA THR A 548 -16.51 5.41 4.12
C THR A 548 -17.44 5.91 5.23
N ASN A 549 -17.25 7.14 5.67
CA ASN A 549 -18.18 7.77 6.60
C ASN A 549 -19.45 8.22 5.85
N LYS A 550 -20.63 7.89 6.38
CA LYS A 550 -21.92 8.27 5.79
C LYS A 550 -22.11 9.80 5.66
N ASP A 551 -21.47 10.56 6.53
CA ASP A 551 -21.56 12.03 6.57
C ASP A 551 -20.55 12.72 5.67
N ASN A 552 -19.79 11.98 4.81
CA ASN A 552 -18.87 12.57 3.84
C ASN A 552 -19.67 13.39 2.82
N PHE A 553 -19.28 14.66 2.64
CA PHE A 553 -19.94 15.60 1.74
C PHE A 553 -20.07 15.08 0.29
N LEU A 554 -19.07 14.39 -0.24
CA LEU A 554 -19.12 13.83 -1.60
C LEU A 554 -20.20 12.75 -1.76
N LEU A 555 -20.52 12.01 -0.69
CA LEU A 555 -21.58 11.02 -0.68
C LEU A 555 -22.99 11.63 -0.56
N SER A 556 -23.07 12.92 -0.28
CA SER A 556 -24.34 13.67 -0.29
C SER A 556 -24.87 13.90 -1.72
N LEU A 557 -24.00 13.78 -2.74
CA LEU A 557 -24.40 13.83 -4.15
C LEU A 557 -24.96 12.47 -4.57
N LYS A 558 -26.28 12.32 -4.48
CA LYS A 558 -26.98 11.07 -4.78
C LYS A 558 -27.65 11.11 -6.15
N ARG A 559 -27.64 9.99 -6.86
CA ARG A 559 -28.30 9.79 -8.15
C ARG A 559 -29.73 9.25 -8.01
N LEU A 560 -29.98 8.52 -6.91
CA LEU A 560 -31.29 7.93 -6.62
C LEU A 560 -31.96 8.70 -5.46
N PRO A 561 -33.31 8.65 -5.37
CA PRO A 561 -34.00 9.22 -4.23
C PRO A 561 -33.48 8.68 -2.90
N ASP A 562 -33.36 9.59 -1.96
CA ASP A 562 -32.90 9.29 -0.59
C ASP A 562 -34.11 9.25 0.33
N ASP A 563 -34.98 8.29 0.08
CA ASP A 563 -36.34 8.17 0.61
C ASP A 563 -36.57 6.91 1.47
N LEU A 564 -35.51 6.21 1.86
CA LEU A 564 -35.58 5.03 2.73
C LEU A 564 -34.80 5.27 4.03
N ILE A 565 -35.10 6.37 4.72
CA ILE A 565 -34.43 6.78 5.94
C ILE A 565 -35.35 6.57 7.14
N GLY A 566 -34.90 5.76 8.10
CA GLY A 566 -35.48 5.58 9.40
C GLY A 566 -34.61 6.19 10.49
N TYR A 567 -35.17 6.31 11.73
CA TYR A 567 -34.35 6.56 12.91
C TYR A 567 -34.01 5.26 13.60
N VAL A 568 -32.79 5.19 14.13
CA VAL A 568 -32.31 4.03 14.88
C VAL A 568 -31.68 4.51 16.18
N ARG A 569 -32.15 3.94 17.30
CA ARG A 569 -31.49 4.01 18.60
C ARG A 569 -30.78 2.69 18.82
N ASN A 570 -29.46 2.73 19.04
CA ASN A 570 -28.66 1.53 19.22
C ASN A 570 -27.82 1.64 20.49
N THR A 571 -27.91 0.62 21.33
CA THR A 571 -27.07 0.46 22.52
C THR A 571 -26.30 -0.84 22.36
N GLU A 572 -24.97 -0.77 22.39
CA GLU A 572 -24.13 -1.92 22.12
C GLU A 572 -23.00 -2.03 23.14
N LEU A 573 -22.88 -3.23 23.74
CA LEU A 573 -21.72 -3.63 24.53
C LEU A 573 -20.93 -4.67 23.74
N THR A 574 -19.68 -4.33 23.36
CA THR A 574 -18.82 -5.19 22.54
C THR A 574 -17.56 -5.56 23.30
N TYR A 575 -17.28 -6.85 23.40
CA TYR A 575 -15.99 -7.39 23.83
C TYR A 575 -15.22 -7.86 22.62
N THR A 576 -13.97 -7.43 22.48
CA THR A 576 -13.07 -7.83 21.36
C THR A 576 -11.77 -8.39 21.92
N LEU A 577 -11.36 -9.57 21.43
CA LEU A 577 -10.08 -10.20 21.72
C LEU A 577 -9.39 -10.58 20.42
N GLU A 578 -8.34 -9.86 20.07
CA GLU A 578 -7.47 -10.12 18.91
C GLU A 578 -6.17 -10.77 19.34
N ARG A 579 -5.76 -11.82 18.63
CA ARG A 579 -4.53 -12.58 18.89
C ARG A 579 -3.56 -12.50 17.71
N HIS A 580 -2.27 -12.58 17.99
CA HIS A 580 -1.20 -12.62 16.99
C HIS A 580 -1.29 -13.81 16.02
N SER A 581 -2.05 -14.85 16.37
CA SER A 581 -2.33 -16.00 15.48
C SER A 581 -3.27 -15.67 14.31
N GLY A 582 -3.77 -14.43 14.22
CA GLY A 582 -4.75 -14.01 13.21
C GLY A 582 -6.19 -14.36 13.59
N ILE A 583 -6.45 -14.80 14.83
CA ILE A 583 -7.79 -15.05 15.34
C ILE A 583 -8.28 -13.82 16.10
N THR A 584 -9.48 -13.34 15.75
CA THR A 584 -10.21 -12.32 16.51
C THR A 584 -11.54 -12.88 16.94
N PHE A 585 -11.81 -12.83 18.22
CA PHE A 585 -13.11 -13.14 18.82
C PHE A 585 -13.84 -11.85 19.17
N THR A 586 -15.15 -11.77 18.86
CA THR A 586 -16.01 -10.65 19.19
C THR A 586 -17.30 -11.17 19.83
N GLY A 587 -17.67 -10.62 20.99
CA GLY A 587 -18.96 -10.86 21.63
C GLY A 587 -19.71 -9.54 21.74
N ILE A 588 -20.96 -9.49 21.27
CA ILE A 588 -21.76 -8.26 21.23
C ILE A 588 -23.12 -8.53 21.89
N VAL A 589 -23.53 -7.64 22.79
CA VAL A 589 -24.92 -7.51 23.22
C VAL A 589 -25.43 -6.19 22.66
N ARG A 590 -26.44 -6.28 21.80
CA ARG A 590 -27.01 -5.12 21.10
C ARG A 590 -28.48 -5.00 21.35
N ASN A 591 -28.93 -3.81 21.78
CA ASN A 591 -30.32 -3.42 21.79
C ASN A 591 -30.53 -2.34 20.74
N ARG A 592 -31.40 -2.61 19.77
CA ARG A 592 -31.70 -1.74 18.64
C ARG A 592 -33.18 -1.46 18.56
N ILE A 593 -33.53 -0.17 18.48
CA ILE A 593 -34.88 0.30 18.25
C ILE A 593 -34.92 0.98 16.89
N ASN A 594 -35.75 0.46 15.98
CA ASN A 594 -36.01 1.07 14.67
C ASN A 594 -37.36 1.82 14.76
N GLU A 595 -37.34 3.13 14.53
CA GLU A 595 -38.51 3.99 14.57
C GLU A 595 -39.11 4.17 13.18
N ALA A 596 -40.42 4.10 13.07
CA ALA A 596 -41.16 4.42 11.85
C ALA A 596 -40.96 5.90 11.45
N THR A 597 -41.02 6.19 10.19
CA THR A 597 -40.93 7.54 9.63
C THR A 597 -41.90 7.70 8.45
N LYS A 598 -42.00 8.91 7.92
CA LYS A 598 -42.76 9.11 6.67
C LYS A 598 -42.25 8.30 5.48
N PHE A 599 -41.00 7.82 5.55
CA PHE A 599 -40.35 7.02 4.50
C PHE A 599 -40.36 5.52 4.84
N ILE A 600 -40.30 5.17 6.10
CA ILE A 600 -40.27 3.80 6.61
C ILE A 600 -41.53 3.57 7.42
N THR A 601 -42.56 3.08 6.76
CA THR A 601 -43.83 2.74 7.38
C THR A 601 -43.80 1.31 7.93
N MET A 602 -44.32 1.09 9.13
CA MET A 602 -44.40 -0.23 9.74
C MET A 602 -45.92 -0.65 9.84
N GLU A 603 -46.58 -0.70 8.68
CA GLU A 603 -47.96 -1.15 8.55
C GLU A 603 -47.98 -2.67 8.54
N LYS A 604 -48.80 -3.27 9.39
CA LYS A 604 -48.94 -4.71 9.49
C LYS A 604 -49.48 -5.29 8.20
N SER A 605 -48.98 -6.46 7.79
CA SER A 605 -49.36 -7.12 6.54
C SER A 605 -50.82 -7.53 6.46
N ASP A 606 -51.50 -7.75 7.62
CA ASP A 606 -52.89 -8.06 7.75
C ASP A 606 -53.84 -6.83 7.74
N GLY A 607 -53.27 -5.63 7.65
CA GLY A 607 -54.03 -4.38 7.68
C GLY A 607 -54.61 -4.01 9.08
N SER A 608 -54.22 -4.68 10.17
CA SER A 608 -54.73 -4.45 11.52
C SER A 608 -54.19 -3.18 12.18
N GLY A 609 -53.32 -2.43 11.52
CA GLY A 609 -52.75 -1.18 12.03
C GLY A 609 -51.27 -1.00 11.73
N SER A 610 -50.67 0.00 12.33
CA SER A 610 -49.22 0.31 12.20
C SER A 610 -48.56 0.27 13.56
N VAL A 611 -47.22 0.14 13.57
CA VAL A 611 -46.35 0.14 14.74
C VAL A 611 -45.41 1.33 14.63
N ASP A 612 -45.21 2.05 15.74
CA ASP A 612 -44.34 3.24 15.74
C ASP A 612 -42.85 2.88 15.80
N ASP A 613 -42.50 1.79 16.45
CA ASP A 613 -41.15 1.28 16.54
C ASP A 613 -41.12 -0.25 16.73
N ILE A 614 -39.94 -0.83 16.51
CA ILE A 614 -39.63 -2.22 16.87
C ILE A 614 -38.33 -2.26 17.65
N MET A 615 -38.33 -3.01 18.74
CA MET A 615 -37.15 -3.24 19.56
C MET A 615 -36.60 -4.65 19.33
N GLN A 616 -35.30 -4.73 19.17
CA GLN A 616 -34.58 -6.00 18.99
C GLN A 616 -33.36 -6.02 19.89
N THR A 617 -33.32 -6.99 20.81
CA THR A 617 -32.13 -7.26 21.62
C THR A 617 -31.53 -8.57 21.22
N GLU A 618 -30.26 -8.54 20.84
CA GLU A 618 -29.53 -9.70 20.32
C GLU A 618 -28.17 -9.89 21.00
N LEU A 619 -27.79 -11.15 21.14
CA LEU A 619 -26.45 -11.58 21.50
C LEU A 619 -25.77 -12.08 20.20
N GLU A 620 -24.64 -11.49 19.82
CA GLU A 620 -23.86 -11.88 18.64
C GLU A 620 -22.49 -12.38 19.06
N VAL A 621 -22.05 -13.48 18.43
CA VAL A 621 -20.69 -13.99 18.53
C VAL A 621 -20.06 -13.97 17.14
N GLY A 622 -18.90 -13.32 17.05
CA GLY A 622 -18.11 -13.22 15.84
C GLY A 622 -16.75 -13.90 15.99
N LEU A 623 -16.34 -14.62 14.95
CA LEU A 623 -15.02 -15.19 14.81
C LEU A 623 -14.42 -14.76 13.47
N ARG A 624 -13.28 -14.06 13.52
CA ARG A 624 -12.47 -13.74 12.34
C ARG A 624 -11.17 -14.54 12.39
N TYR A 625 -10.83 -15.20 11.28
CA TYR A 625 -9.59 -15.95 11.11
C TYR A 625 -8.86 -15.48 9.87
N ALA A 626 -7.66 -14.94 10.07
CA ALA A 626 -6.83 -14.36 9.03
C ALA A 626 -5.37 -14.82 9.19
N PRO A 627 -5.05 -16.07 8.81
CA PRO A 627 -3.73 -16.65 9.03
C PRO A 627 -2.65 -15.92 8.22
N GLY A 628 -1.62 -15.45 8.93
CA GLY A 628 -0.48 -14.78 8.33
C GLY A 628 -0.76 -13.36 7.84
N GLU A 629 -1.89 -12.77 8.17
CA GLU A 629 -2.17 -11.37 7.89
C GLU A 629 -1.25 -10.47 8.71
N LYS A 630 -0.62 -9.51 8.04
CA LYS A 630 0.24 -8.48 8.63
C LYS A 630 -0.38 -7.11 8.40
N PHE A 631 -0.19 -6.21 9.37
CA PHE A 631 -0.75 -4.87 9.34
C PHE A 631 0.34 -3.80 9.38
N VAL A 632 0.03 -2.65 8.78
CA VAL A 632 0.66 -1.38 9.10
C VAL A 632 -0.28 -0.63 10.03
N GLN A 633 0.24 -0.18 11.17
CA GLN A 633 -0.46 0.71 12.06
C GLN A 633 -0.14 2.15 11.64
N HIS A 634 -1.15 2.86 11.21
CA HIS A 634 -1.10 4.31 11.00
C HIS A 634 -1.78 5.01 12.18
N LYS A 635 -1.58 6.31 12.29
CA LYS A 635 -2.15 7.11 13.38
C LYS A 635 -3.67 6.94 13.53
N TRP A 636 -4.40 6.93 12.42
CA TRP A 636 -5.86 6.91 12.42
C TRP A 636 -6.46 5.55 12.08
N ASN A 637 -5.74 4.72 11.35
CA ASN A 637 -6.24 3.43 10.89
C ASN A 637 -5.14 2.36 10.84
N ARG A 638 -5.58 1.15 10.62
CA ARG A 638 -4.72 -0.01 10.44
C ARG A 638 -5.08 -0.66 9.11
N LYS A 639 -4.08 -0.81 8.21
CA LYS A 639 -4.26 -1.41 6.89
C LYS A 639 -3.52 -2.74 6.79
N SER A 640 -4.13 -3.72 6.11
CA SER A 640 -3.47 -5.01 5.83
C SER A 640 -2.36 -4.82 4.81
N LYS A 641 -1.16 -5.33 5.14
CA LYS A 641 0.01 -5.41 4.23
C LYS A 641 -0.05 -6.62 3.30
N THR A 642 -0.85 -7.61 3.65
CA THR A 642 -0.87 -8.92 3.01
C THR A 642 -2.29 -9.28 2.54
N PRO A 643 -2.87 -8.50 1.59
CA PRO A 643 -4.22 -8.74 1.10
C PRO A 643 -4.37 -10.10 0.38
N GLU A 644 -3.24 -10.71 -0.03
CA GLU A 644 -3.19 -12.06 -0.60
C GLU A 644 -3.46 -13.16 0.43
N ARG A 645 -3.46 -12.84 1.73
CA ARG A 645 -3.84 -13.81 2.76
C ARG A 645 -5.36 -13.91 2.89
N PRO A 646 -5.90 -15.12 3.06
CA PRO A 646 -7.34 -15.28 3.21
C PRO A 646 -7.84 -14.72 4.54
N VAL A 647 -9.02 -14.13 4.51
CA VAL A 647 -9.74 -13.67 5.69
C VAL A 647 -11.11 -14.32 5.70
N PHE A 648 -11.37 -15.10 6.75
CA PHE A 648 -12.66 -15.75 7.01
C PHE A 648 -13.33 -15.04 8.18
N THR A 649 -14.65 -14.81 8.07
CA THR A 649 -15.45 -14.26 9.19
C THR A 649 -16.73 -15.06 9.31
N LEU A 650 -17.06 -15.44 10.53
CA LEU A 650 -18.33 -16.10 10.88
C LEU A 650 -18.98 -15.32 12.03
N ASN A 651 -20.17 -14.83 11.80
CA ASN A 651 -20.98 -14.16 12.82
C ASN A 651 -22.28 -14.94 13.02
N HIS A 652 -22.70 -15.05 14.27
CA HIS A 652 -23.99 -15.63 14.60
C HIS A 652 -24.64 -14.82 15.73
N SER A 653 -25.85 -14.32 15.46
CA SER A 653 -26.64 -13.59 16.46
C SER A 653 -27.94 -14.32 16.78
N VAL A 654 -28.39 -14.16 18.03
CA VAL A 654 -29.60 -14.73 18.54
C VAL A 654 -30.38 -13.64 19.31
N ALA A 655 -31.65 -13.50 19.00
CA ALA A 655 -32.61 -12.69 19.72
C ALA A 655 -33.84 -13.53 20.08
N LEU A 656 -34.37 -13.33 21.25
CA LEU A 656 -35.56 -14.04 21.76
C LEU A 656 -36.62 -13.03 22.17
N ALA A 657 -37.82 -13.18 21.62
CA ALA A 657 -38.97 -12.32 21.96
C ALA A 657 -39.22 -12.29 23.47
N GLY A 658 -39.49 -11.08 24.00
CA GLY A 658 -39.69 -10.84 25.43
C GLY A 658 -38.40 -10.71 26.25
N VAL A 659 -37.25 -11.15 25.76
CA VAL A 659 -35.98 -11.00 26.47
C VAL A 659 -35.41 -9.60 26.24
N LEU A 660 -35.18 -8.86 27.31
CA LEU A 660 -34.71 -7.46 27.30
C LEU A 660 -35.48 -6.57 26.30
N GLY A 661 -36.79 -6.78 26.18
CA GLY A 661 -37.69 -6.00 25.34
C GLY A 661 -37.64 -6.36 23.84
N SER A 662 -37.04 -7.48 23.45
CA SER A 662 -37.02 -7.91 22.07
C SER A 662 -38.42 -8.30 21.58
N ASP A 663 -38.84 -7.78 20.42
CA ASP A 663 -40.16 -8.08 19.86
C ASP A 663 -40.18 -9.40 19.07
N TYR A 664 -39.05 -9.83 18.52
CA TYR A 664 -38.95 -10.98 17.63
C TYR A 664 -37.95 -12.01 18.10
N SER A 665 -38.25 -13.31 17.84
CA SER A 665 -37.33 -14.42 18.01
C SER A 665 -36.67 -14.73 16.65
N ILE A 666 -35.46 -14.29 16.47
CA ILE A 666 -34.70 -14.50 15.23
C ILE A 666 -33.27 -14.92 15.54
N GLN A 667 -32.68 -15.64 14.60
CA GLN A 667 -31.24 -15.89 14.59
C GLN A 667 -30.69 -15.44 13.24
N HIS A 668 -29.50 -14.92 13.22
CA HIS A 668 -28.83 -14.55 11.97
C HIS A 668 -27.43 -15.17 11.95
N THR A 669 -27.14 -15.91 10.90
CA THR A 669 -25.81 -16.50 10.66
C THR A 669 -25.25 -15.89 9.39
N GLU A 670 -24.04 -15.33 9.45
CA GLU A 670 -23.34 -14.79 8.29
C GLU A 670 -21.90 -15.31 8.23
N PHE A 671 -21.51 -15.79 7.08
CA PHE A 671 -20.14 -16.20 6.76
C PHE A 671 -19.60 -15.30 5.64
N SER A 672 -18.34 -14.87 5.74
CA SER A 672 -17.66 -14.19 4.65
C SER A 672 -16.23 -14.70 4.43
N TYR A 673 -15.83 -14.68 3.17
CA TYR A 673 -14.47 -14.96 2.72
C TYR A 673 -13.98 -13.81 1.86
N ARG A 674 -12.73 -13.37 2.08
CA ARG A 674 -12.07 -12.32 1.29
C ARG A 674 -10.62 -12.68 1.08
N GLN A 675 -10.14 -12.54 -0.17
CA GLN A 675 -8.74 -12.76 -0.52
C GLN A 675 -8.39 -12.06 -1.83
N ARG A 676 -7.15 -11.59 -1.94
CA ARG A 676 -6.52 -11.23 -3.22
C ARG A 676 -5.80 -12.44 -3.78
N LEU A 677 -6.19 -12.84 -4.99
CA LEU A 677 -5.56 -13.93 -5.73
C LEU A 677 -4.64 -13.33 -6.79
N MET A 678 -3.33 -13.50 -6.58
CA MET A 678 -2.33 -13.00 -7.52
C MET A 678 -2.29 -13.89 -8.76
N ALA A 679 -2.30 -13.28 -9.95
CA ALA A 679 -2.27 -13.95 -11.25
C ALA A 679 -1.13 -13.39 -12.13
N ALA A 680 0.06 -13.10 -11.53
CA ALA A 680 1.18 -12.56 -12.29
C ALA A 680 1.58 -13.47 -13.47
N PRO A 681 1.88 -12.91 -14.67
CA PRO A 681 2.05 -11.48 -14.94
C PRO A 681 0.79 -10.75 -15.41
N VAL A 682 -0.39 -11.32 -15.29
CA VAL A 682 -1.63 -10.77 -15.85
C VAL A 682 -2.50 -10.00 -14.84
N GLY A 683 -1.94 -9.65 -13.68
CA GLY A 683 -2.61 -8.87 -12.67
C GLY A 683 -3.08 -9.70 -11.46
N TYR A 684 -4.23 -9.34 -10.86
CA TYR A 684 -4.76 -10.03 -9.69
C TYR A 684 -6.29 -9.90 -9.61
N PHE A 685 -6.90 -10.80 -8.83
CA PHE A 685 -8.32 -10.80 -8.52
C PHE A 685 -8.53 -10.46 -7.04
N ASP A 686 -9.39 -9.49 -6.74
CA ASP A 686 -9.96 -9.32 -5.41
C ASP A 686 -11.27 -10.09 -5.36
N VAL A 687 -11.36 -11.06 -4.48
CA VAL A 687 -12.52 -11.96 -4.34
C VAL A 687 -13.15 -11.76 -2.98
N MET A 688 -14.47 -11.54 -2.96
CA MET A 688 -15.30 -11.54 -1.77
C MET A 688 -16.51 -12.44 -1.97
N LEU A 689 -16.74 -13.34 -1.04
CA LEU A 689 -17.93 -14.17 -0.94
C LEU A 689 -18.59 -13.93 0.41
N ARG A 690 -19.93 -13.83 0.42
CA ARG A 690 -20.71 -13.67 1.64
C ARG A 690 -21.98 -14.50 1.55
N ALA A 691 -22.25 -15.29 2.57
CA ALA A 691 -23.49 -16.08 2.69
C ALA A 691 -24.14 -15.79 4.03
N GLY A 692 -25.44 -15.53 4.01
CA GLY A 692 -26.20 -15.21 5.22
C GLY A 692 -27.56 -15.86 5.24
N LYS A 693 -28.05 -16.15 6.46
CA LYS A 693 -29.40 -16.68 6.67
C LYS A 693 -29.97 -16.15 7.98
N ILE A 694 -31.20 -15.67 7.90
CA ILE A 694 -32.06 -15.35 9.03
C ILE A 694 -33.03 -16.50 9.28
N TRP A 695 -33.02 -16.98 10.50
CA TRP A 695 -33.90 -18.03 10.99
C TRP A 695 -35.00 -17.41 11.85
N GLY A 696 -36.24 -17.78 11.64
CA GLY A 696 -37.38 -17.21 12.31
C GLY A 696 -38.23 -16.32 11.41
N GLN A 697 -39.28 -15.76 12.00
CA GLN A 697 -40.13 -14.76 11.36
C GLN A 697 -39.62 -13.36 11.70
N ALA A 698 -39.43 -12.51 10.73
CA ALA A 698 -38.92 -11.17 10.88
C ALA A 698 -39.58 -10.17 9.92
N PRO A 699 -39.93 -8.96 10.35
CA PRO A 699 -40.34 -7.89 9.44
C PRO A 699 -39.15 -7.34 8.63
N TYR A 700 -39.48 -6.67 7.52
CA TYR A 700 -38.44 -6.20 6.57
C TYR A 700 -37.32 -5.35 7.19
N PRO A 701 -37.51 -4.54 8.25
CA PRO A 701 -36.40 -3.79 8.84
C PRO A 701 -35.32 -4.67 9.49
N LEU A 702 -35.62 -5.94 9.78
CA LEU A 702 -34.73 -6.92 10.36
C LEU A 702 -34.22 -7.96 9.33
N LEU A 703 -34.69 -7.88 8.09
CA LEU A 703 -34.30 -8.78 7.00
C LEU A 703 -33.04 -8.29 6.26
N ILE A 704 -32.50 -9.13 5.41
CA ILE A 704 -31.32 -8.82 4.61
C ILE A 704 -31.73 -7.97 3.41
N ILE A 705 -31.25 -6.75 3.39
CA ILE A 705 -31.46 -5.80 2.28
C ILE A 705 -30.10 -5.60 1.59
N PRO A 706 -29.93 -6.00 0.32
CA PRO A 706 -28.68 -5.88 -0.39
C PRO A 706 -28.18 -4.43 -0.45
N ASN A 707 -26.84 -4.26 -0.43
CA ASN A 707 -26.21 -2.95 -0.39
C ASN A 707 -26.18 -2.31 -1.78
N ALA A 708 -27.05 -1.34 -2.04
CA ALA A 708 -27.15 -0.59 -3.29
C ALA A 708 -26.37 0.73 -3.22
N ASN A 709 -25.76 1.14 -4.31
CA ASN A 709 -25.06 2.42 -4.40
C ASN A 709 -25.99 3.54 -4.89
N LEU A 710 -26.29 4.49 -4.01
CA LEU A 710 -27.09 5.66 -4.33
C LEU A 710 -26.27 6.83 -4.92
N SER A 711 -24.95 6.78 -4.86
CA SER A 711 -24.08 7.90 -5.26
C SER A 711 -23.53 7.77 -6.68
N TYR A 712 -22.97 8.84 -7.21
CA TYR A 712 -22.21 8.83 -8.47
C TYR A 712 -20.80 8.26 -8.31
N THR A 713 -20.33 8.13 -7.07
CA THR A 713 -19.01 7.58 -6.78
C THR A 713 -19.05 6.05 -6.73
N TYR A 714 -18.01 5.39 -7.27
CA TYR A 714 -17.83 3.96 -7.13
C TYR A 714 -17.61 3.57 -5.67
N ARG A 715 -18.25 2.48 -5.25
CA ARG A 715 -18.11 1.96 -3.88
C ARG A 715 -17.85 0.45 -3.90
N LYS A 716 -16.89 0.02 -3.08
CA LYS A 716 -16.62 -1.41 -2.91
C LYS A 716 -17.79 -2.12 -2.24
N GLU A 717 -18.03 -3.38 -2.62
CA GLU A 717 -19.05 -4.26 -2.04
C GLU A 717 -20.47 -3.65 -2.07
N THR A 718 -20.78 -2.90 -3.13
CA THR A 718 -22.13 -2.38 -3.39
C THR A 718 -22.57 -2.75 -4.79
N PHE A 719 -23.88 -2.87 -5.01
CA PHE A 719 -24.46 -3.04 -6.34
C PHE A 719 -24.69 -1.68 -6.98
N GLU A 720 -24.11 -1.47 -8.16
CA GLU A 720 -24.07 -0.18 -8.83
C GLU A 720 -25.34 0.14 -9.64
N THR A 721 -26.09 -0.89 -10.04
CA THR A 721 -27.32 -0.78 -10.84
C THR A 721 -28.57 -1.21 -10.08
N MET A 722 -28.44 -1.69 -8.85
CA MET A 722 -29.55 -2.07 -7.99
C MET A 722 -30.17 -0.82 -7.33
N THR A 723 -31.47 -0.83 -7.11
CA THR A 723 -32.14 0.17 -6.30
C THR A 723 -32.27 -0.28 -4.84
N PRO A 724 -32.28 0.63 -3.85
CA PRO A 724 -32.44 0.27 -2.45
C PRO A 724 -33.75 -0.45 -2.20
N MET A 725 -33.73 -1.53 -1.42
CA MET A 725 -34.87 -2.41 -1.14
C MET A 725 -35.49 -3.08 -2.38
N GLU A 726 -34.87 -3.08 -3.52
CA GLU A 726 -35.33 -3.84 -4.70
C GLU A 726 -35.56 -5.31 -4.35
N PHE A 727 -34.66 -5.88 -3.56
CA PHE A 727 -34.79 -7.21 -2.99
C PHE A 727 -34.77 -7.15 -1.47
N VAL A 728 -35.58 -7.98 -0.83
CA VAL A 728 -35.59 -8.22 0.60
C VAL A 728 -35.51 -9.73 0.80
N LEU A 729 -34.55 -10.21 1.54
CA LEU A 729 -34.17 -11.62 1.58
C LEU A 729 -34.02 -12.09 3.02
N ASP A 730 -34.25 -13.38 3.28
CA ASP A 730 -33.90 -14.01 4.55
C ASP A 730 -32.74 -14.99 4.43
N GLN A 731 -32.28 -15.28 3.19
CA GLN A 731 -31.03 -15.99 2.93
C GLN A 731 -30.42 -15.53 1.61
N HIS A 732 -29.08 -15.50 1.57
CA HIS A 732 -28.36 -15.07 0.37
C HIS A 732 -26.98 -15.70 0.25
N LEU A 733 -26.48 -15.68 -0.99
CA LEU A 733 -25.08 -15.84 -1.36
C LEU A 733 -24.71 -14.65 -2.25
N THR A 734 -23.73 -13.86 -1.83
CA THR A 734 -23.23 -12.69 -2.56
C THR A 734 -21.81 -12.92 -2.98
N TRP A 735 -21.45 -12.51 -4.20
CA TRP A 735 -20.08 -12.49 -4.69
C TRP A 735 -19.73 -11.13 -5.28
N ASP A 736 -18.49 -10.72 -5.07
CA ASP A 736 -17.85 -9.55 -5.67
C ASP A 736 -16.46 -9.97 -6.12
N VAL A 737 -16.24 -10.07 -7.43
CA VAL A 737 -14.97 -10.43 -8.04
C VAL A 737 -14.54 -9.29 -8.92
N VAL A 738 -13.39 -8.71 -8.58
CA VAL A 738 -12.78 -7.60 -9.30
C VAL A 738 -11.44 -8.06 -9.87
N TYR A 739 -11.29 -8.02 -11.19
CA TYR A 739 -10.07 -8.36 -11.88
C TYR A 739 -9.31 -7.11 -12.31
N TYR A 740 -8.18 -6.85 -11.68
CA TYR A 740 -7.24 -5.78 -12.01
C TYR A 740 -6.19 -6.30 -12.99
N MET A 741 -6.27 -5.85 -14.24
CA MET A 741 -5.43 -6.35 -15.33
C MET A 741 -4.07 -5.65 -15.42
N ASN A 742 -3.83 -4.59 -14.63
CA ASN A 742 -2.57 -3.85 -14.56
C ASN A 742 -1.99 -3.40 -15.91
N GLY A 743 -2.86 -3.01 -16.85
CA GLY A 743 -2.46 -2.56 -18.18
C GLY A 743 -2.15 -3.70 -19.15
N LEU A 744 -2.69 -4.88 -18.94
CA LEU A 744 -2.48 -6.06 -19.77
C LEU A 744 -2.74 -5.79 -21.27
N ILE A 745 -3.74 -5.00 -21.60
CA ILE A 745 -4.09 -4.60 -22.97
C ILE A 745 -3.52 -3.21 -23.27
N PHE A 746 -3.77 -2.23 -22.41
CA PHE A 746 -3.43 -0.83 -22.69
C PHE A 746 -1.93 -0.58 -22.80
N ASN A 747 -1.10 -1.26 -22.00
CA ASN A 747 0.37 -1.15 -22.06
C ASN A 747 0.94 -1.76 -23.36
N ARG A 748 0.18 -2.58 -24.09
CA ARG A 748 0.57 -3.19 -25.37
C ARG A 748 -0.01 -2.47 -26.57
N THR A 749 -0.96 -1.53 -26.35
CA THR A 749 -1.62 -0.79 -27.43
C THR A 749 -0.81 0.48 -27.74
N PRO A 750 -0.31 0.66 -28.97
CA PRO A 750 0.38 1.89 -29.37
C PRO A 750 -0.46 3.13 -29.04
N LEU A 751 0.17 4.24 -28.67
CA LEU A 751 -0.41 5.51 -28.22
C LEU A 751 -1.06 5.43 -26.84
N VAL A 752 -1.90 4.44 -26.54
CA VAL A 752 -2.58 4.27 -25.24
C VAL A 752 -1.59 3.96 -24.12
N LYS A 753 -0.52 3.20 -24.41
CA LYS A 753 0.51 2.84 -23.43
C LYS A 753 1.13 4.05 -22.72
N ASN A 754 1.26 5.18 -23.43
CA ASN A 754 1.85 6.40 -22.88
C ASN A 754 0.94 7.08 -21.84
N LEU A 755 -0.36 6.78 -21.85
CA LEU A 755 -1.33 7.28 -20.88
C LEU A 755 -1.28 6.50 -19.56
N LYS A 756 -0.55 5.37 -19.53
CA LYS A 756 -0.41 4.48 -18.36
C LYS A 756 -1.75 4.05 -17.73
N LEU A 757 -2.81 3.98 -18.54
CA LEU A 757 -4.13 3.54 -18.10
C LEU A 757 -4.13 2.05 -17.74
N ARG A 758 -5.05 1.64 -16.87
CA ARG A 758 -5.21 0.25 -16.43
C ARG A 758 -6.66 -0.18 -16.60
N GLU A 759 -6.84 -1.42 -17.02
CA GLU A 759 -8.16 -2.03 -17.15
C GLU A 759 -8.55 -2.71 -15.84
N VAL A 760 -9.84 -2.62 -15.52
CA VAL A 760 -10.45 -3.36 -14.42
C VAL A 760 -11.78 -3.95 -14.89
N LEU A 761 -12.06 -5.19 -14.50
CA LEU A 761 -13.32 -5.87 -14.79
C LEU A 761 -14.00 -6.27 -13.48
N TYR A 762 -15.34 -6.20 -13.47
CA TYR A 762 -16.16 -6.49 -12.31
C TYR A 762 -17.17 -7.57 -12.63
N CYS A 763 -17.34 -8.51 -11.72
CA CYS A 763 -18.43 -9.49 -11.75
C CYS A 763 -19.04 -9.56 -10.35
N ARG A 764 -20.23 -9.04 -10.20
CA ARG A 764 -20.95 -9.00 -8.94
C ARG A 764 -22.31 -9.65 -9.05
N GLY A 765 -22.73 -10.26 -7.98
CA GLY A 765 -24.08 -10.79 -7.95
C GLY A 765 -24.51 -11.21 -6.56
N ILE A 766 -25.78 -11.43 -6.44
CA ILE A 766 -26.43 -11.98 -5.27
C ILE A 766 -27.51 -12.96 -5.69
N TRP A 767 -27.54 -14.09 -5.02
CA TRP A 767 -28.60 -15.06 -5.12
C TRP A 767 -29.19 -15.29 -3.74
N GLY A 768 -30.54 -15.25 -3.63
CA GLY A 768 -31.20 -15.39 -2.36
C GLY A 768 -32.65 -15.73 -2.50
N SER A 769 -33.35 -15.84 -1.39
CA SER A 769 -34.78 -16.04 -1.33
C SER A 769 -35.38 -15.37 -0.11
N LEU A 770 -36.68 -15.23 -0.13
CA LEU A 770 -37.51 -14.81 0.98
C LEU A 770 -38.54 -15.93 1.24
N SER A 771 -38.52 -16.49 2.43
CA SER A 771 -39.48 -17.52 2.83
C SER A 771 -40.89 -16.96 2.96
N ASP A 772 -41.90 -17.79 2.74
CA ASP A 772 -43.32 -17.39 2.76
C ASP A 772 -43.71 -16.69 4.09
N ARG A 773 -43.15 -17.15 5.21
CA ARG A 773 -43.39 -16.54 6.54
C ARG A 773 -42.87 -15.11 6.71
N ASN A 774 -41.93 -14.70 5.87
CA ASN A 774 -41.30 -13.38 5.87
C ASN A 774 -41.79 -12.52 4.68
N ASN A 775 -42.63 -13.08 3.81
CA ASN A 775 -43.16 -12.39 2.65
C ASN A 775 -44.51 -11.73 2.97
N PRO A 776 -44.63 -10.39 3.02
CA PRO A 776 -45.83 -9.70 3.38
C PRO A 776 -46.98 -9.89 2.36
N ALA A 777 -46.69 -10.39 1.17
CA ALA A 777 -47.73 -10.73 0.17
C ALA A 777 -48.38 -12.10 0.44
N ILE A 778 -47.80 -12.94 1.29
CA ILE A 778 -48.24 -14.30 1.57
C ILE A 778 -48.69 -14.43 3.02
N ASP A 779 -47.87 -13.93 3.96
CA ASP A 779 -48.16 -14.02 5.39
C ASP A 779 -49.11 -12.93 5.84
N THR A 780 -50.22 -13.37 6.46
CA THR A 780 -51.30 -12.50 7.01
C THR A 780 -51.37 -12.59 8.53
N SER A 781 -50.30 -12.99 9.20
CA SER A 781 -50.26 -13.14 10.65
C SER A 781 -50.31 -11.81 11.42
N GLY A 782 -50.07 -10.69 10.75
CA GLY A 782 -49.90 -9.38 11.38
C GLY A 782 -48.60 -9.21 12.17
N ASN A 783 -47.66 -10.19 12.07
CA ASN A 783 -46.34 -10.13 12.75
C ASN A 783 -45.28 -9.46 11.88
N ILE A 784 -45.53 -9.30 10.60
CA ILE A 784 -44.59 -8.64 9.65
C ILE A 784 -45.25 -7.42 9.03
N PHE A 785 -44.45 -6.60 8.33
CA PHE A 785 -44.92 -5.33 7.77
C PHE A 785 -44.93 -5.34 6.26
N SER A 786 -45.90 -4.67 5.68
CA SER A 786 -45.97 -4.33 4.28
C SER A 786 -44.75 -3.45 3.89
N TYR A 787 -44.25 -3.60 2.68
CA TYR A 787 -43.17 -2.73 2.21
C TYR A 787 -43.62 -1.28 2.07
N PRO A 788 -42.76 -0.29 2.25
CA PRO A 788 -43.08 1.12 2.04
C PRO A 788 -43.66 1.36 0.64
N THR A 789 -44.82 2.03 0.59
CA THR A 789 -45.54 2.36 -0.65
C THR A 789 -45.25 3.77 -1.13
N GLY A 790 -45.74 4.14 -2.32
CA GLY A 790 -45.58 5.51 -2.87
C GLY A 790 -44.24 5.77 -3.55
N ARG A 791 -43.45 4.74 -3.76
CA ARG A 791 -42.18 4.81 -4.50
C ARG A 791 -42.36 4.40 -5.95
N SER A 792 -41.66 5.06 -6.87
CA SER A 792 -41.59 4.67 -8.28
C SER A 792 -40.74 3.42 -8.50
N GLN A 793 -39.75 3.20 -7.62
CA GLN A 793 -38.77 2.12 -7.71
C GLN A 793 -39.33 0.79 -7.20
N ALA A 794 -38.88 -0.31 -7.79
CA ALA A 794 -39.21 -1.65 -7.35
C ALA A 794 -38.82 -1.86 -5.87
N THR A 795 -39.67 -2.45 -5.08
CA THR A 795 -39.49 -2.77 -3.67
C THR A 795 -39.96 -4.20 -3.38
N GLY A 796 -39.11 -5.00 -2.75
CA GLY A 796 -39.43 -6.36 -2.35
C GLY A 796 -39.69 -7.30 -3.52
N THR A 797 -39.03 -7.13 -4.65
CA THR A 797 -39.09 -8.03 -5.80
C THR A 797 -38.71 -9.45 -5.40
N VAL A 798 -39.54 -10.42 -5.72
CA VAL A 798 -39.24 -11.84 -5.47
C VAL A 798 -38.11 -12.30 -6.39
N MET A 799 -37.03 -12.80 -5.78
CA MET A 799 -35.86 -13.26 -6.52
C MET A 799 -36.15 -14.65 -7.14
N LYS A 800 -36.16 -14.75 -8.47
CA LYS A 800 -36.36 -15.98 -9.24
C LYS A 800 -35.06 -16.51 -9.86
N GLU A 801 -34.11 -15.65 -10.09
CA GLU A 801 -32.76 -15.93 -10.61
C GLU A 801 -31.75 -15.05 -9.90
N PRO A 802 -30.46 -15.32 -9.96
CA PRO A 802 -29.46 -14.43 -9.37
C PRO A 802 -29.52 -13.03 -9.97
N PHE A 803 -29.43 -12.00 -9.13
CA PHE A 803 -29.10 -10.66 -9.62
C PHE A 803 -27.64 -10.62 -9.99
N VAL A 804 -27.32 -10.21 -11.20
CA VAL A 804 -25.95 -10.14 -11.72
C VAL A 804 -25.72 -8.80 -12.40
N GLU A 805 -24.61 -8.17 -12.09
CA GLU A 805 -24.06 -7.03 -12.82
C GLU A 805 -22.62 -7.30 -13.23
N LEU A 806 -22.27 -6.89 -14.44
CA LEU A 806 -20.91 -6.90 -14.96
C LEU A 806 -20.44 -5.48 -15.15
N GLY A 807 -19.16 -5.25 -14.93
CA GLY A 807 -18.57 -3.93 -15.12
C GLY A 807 -17.22 -3.99 -15.81
N ALA A 808 -16.90 -2.89 -16.46
CA ALA A 808 -15.57 -2.61 -16.99
C ALA A 808 -15.19 -1.19 -16.65
N GLY A 809 -13.93 -0.99 -16.28
CA GLY A 809 -13.44 0.32 -15.89
C GLY A 809 -12.07 0.61 -16.46
N VAL A 810 -11.79 1.90 -16.51
CA VAL A 810 -10.47 2.45 -16.79
C VAL A 810 -9.99 3.15 -15.55
N GLU A 811 -8.90 2.65 -15.02
CA GLU A 811 -8.22 3.21 -13.86
C GLU A 811 -6.98 4.00 -14.29
N ASN A 812 -6.40 4.69 -13.31
CA ASN A 812 -5.19 5.46 -13.50
C ASN A 812 -5.34 6.69 -14.39
N ILE A 813 -6.53 7.22 -14.51
CA ILE A 813 -6.79 8.48 -15.20
C ILE A 813 -6.17 9.58 -14.35
N PHE A 814 -5.16 10.28 -14.92
CA PHE A 814 -4.35 11.27 -14.18
C PHE A 814 -3.76 10.73 -12.86
N LYS A 815 -3.48 9.43 -12.78
CA LYS A 815 -2.93 8.70 -11.61
C LYS A 815 -3.86 8.63 -10.37
N ILE A 816 -5.03 9.23 -10.38
CA ILE A 816 -5.93 9.33 -9.21
C ILE A 816 -7.38 8.98 -9.46
N ALA A 817 -7.82 8.95 -10.70
CA ALA A 817 -9.22 8.76 -11.00
C ALA A 817 -9.47 7.44 -11.73
N SER A 818 -10.67 6.92 -11.55
CA SER A 818 -11.19 5.82 -12.38
C SER A 818 -12.60 6.14 -12.85
N ILE A 819 -12.93 5.65 -14.03
CA ILE A 819 -14.27 5.67 -14.60
C ILE A 819 -14.68 4.22 -14.80
N ASN A 820 -15.79 3.85 -14.18
CA ASN A 820 -16.27 2.47 -14.14
C ASN A 820 -17.69 2.43 -14.70
N PHE A 821 -17.90 1.55 -15.64
CA PHE A 821 -19.16 1.34 -16.31
C PHE A 821 -19.72 -0.03 -15.92
N PHE A 822 -20.99 -0.06 -15.50
CA PHE A 822 -21.67 -1.28 -15.07
C PHE A 822 -22.89 -1.53 -15.92
N LYS A 823 -23.19 -2.81 -16.15
CA LYS A 823 -24.37 -3.26 -16.87
C LYS A 823 -25.10 -4.29 -16.03
N ARG A 824 -26.39 -4.06 -15.83
CA ARG A 824 -27.32 -5.01 -15.24
C ARG A 824 -27.57 -6.15 -16.24
N MET A 825 -27.37 -7.38 -15.81
CA MET A 825 -27.51 -8.56 -16.66
C MET A 825 -28.87 -9.24 -16.50
N THR A 826 -29.45 -9.20 -15.30
CA THR A 826 -30.73 -9.81 -14.92
C THR A 826 -31.70 -8.75 -14.42
N TYR A 827 -32.98 -9.06 -14.27
CA TYR A 827 -34.07 -8.14 -13.80
C TYR A 827 -34.10 -6.79 -14.53
N LYS A 828 -33.90 -6.83 -15.85
CA LYS A 828 -33.84 -5.62 -16.69
C LYS A 828 -35.17 -4.88 -16.82
N ASN A 829 -36.27 -5.58 -16.58
CA ASN A 829 -37.64 -5.07 -16.75
C ASN A 829 -38.28 -4.64 -15.42
N SER A 830 -37.51 -4.62 -14.31
CA SER A 830 -38.03 -4.08 -13.04
C SER A 830 -38.35 -2.59 -13.18
N PRO A 831 -39.36 -2.06 -12.47
CA PRO A 831 -39.74 -0.65 -12.56
C PRO A 831 -38.62 0.29 -12.13
N ASP A 832 -38.42 1.35 -12.91
CA ASP A 832 -37.44 2.43 -12.64
C ASP A 832 -36.02 1.98 -12.22
N VAL A 833 -35.52 0.92 -12.88
CA VAL A 833 -34.17 0.44 -12.65
C VAL A 833 -33.23 0.94 -13.72
N ASP A 834 -32.02 1.29 -13.30
CA ASP A 834 -30.92 1.60 -14.21
C ASP A 834 -30.35 0.31 -14.81
N GLN A 835 -30.43 0.18 -16.14
CA GLN A 835 -29.76 -0.92 -16.83
C GLN A 835 -28.27 -0.74 -16.96
N TRP A 836 -27.82 0.52 -16.81
CA TRP A 836 -26.45 0.95 -16.97
C TRP A 836 -26.07 1.91 -15.84
N GLY A 837 -24.85 1.78 -15.35
CA GLY A 837 -24.33 2.67 -14.32
C GLY A 837 -22.94 3.18 -14.67
N LEU A 838 -22.75 4.49 -14.67
CA LEU A 838 -21.43 5.11 -14.73
C LEU A 838 -21.03 5.60 -13.33
N ARG A 839 -19.84 5.21 -12.89
CA ARG A 839 -19.30 5.58 -11.57
C ARG A 839 -17.89 6.12 -11.69
N ILE A 840 -17.61 7.12 -10.89
CA ILE A 840 -16.29 7.75 -10.80
C ILE A 840 -15.71 7.43 -9.44
N ALA A 841 -14.43 7.08 -9.37
CA ALA A 841 -13.71 7.07 -8.12
C ALA A 841 -12.51 8.02 -8.20
N ILE A 842 -12.23 8.66 -7.09
CA ILE A 842 -11.03 9.48 -6.90
C ILE A 842 -10.28 8.86 -5.74
N HIS A 843 -9.17 8.21 -6.03
CA HIS A 843 -8.28 7.60 -5.03
C HIS A 843 -6.90 7.40 -5.65
N LEU A 844 -5.88 7.44 -4.82
CA LEU A 844 -4.53 7.13 -5.25
C LEU A 844 -4.41 5.64 -5.58
N GLN A 845 -3.91 5.34 -6.78
CA GLN A 845 -3.68 3.97 -7.25
C GLN A 845 -2.18 3.72 -7.36
N TYR A 846 -1.67 2.79 -6.59
CA TYR A 846 -0.26 2.39 -6.59
C TYR A 846 -0.11 0.87 -6.68
#